data_6ac4e3c6fa94f19118a644707936cf7c
#
_entry.id   6ac4e3c6fa94f19118a644707936cf7c
#
_cell.length_a   1.000
_cell.length_b   1.000
_cell.length_c   1.000
_cell.angle_alpha   90.00
_cell.angle_beta   90.00
_cell.angle_gamma   90.00
#
_symmetry.space_group_name_H-M   'P 1'
#
loop_
_entity.id
_entity.type
_entity.pdbx_description
1 polymer ?
#
loop_
_entity_poly.entity_id
_entity_poly.type
_entity_poly.pdbx_seq_one_letter_code
_entity_poly.pdbx_strand_id
1 'polypeptide(L)'
;MKRILSLSTSLIASAAIMTAAAGTLSGEIALKKPGAHACAHALTIAADGSISLRGVEGLTMTGSAKAGADGMTDITVTLSADRPVYFNLGLQYTEAAMKHSDSEFYMPGFWYHLNSRSPENAPSIRLSDSWQVREDRLSSPLAGAISKNGSYMTVLRLHDASDNTDCTVQNLSGDIILPGHTTVGYTGFANAGGSSALTFGYPYKEAPRRYIRKLTLIDPVRAFERLGAGQSMTLRWQVRTGSAADYSAFVSDTWNYTFDTLHPAEVAGTMGADEAKKHLSRYFHSSYVDKYDLKYFSGEGLRTDDCRSTGGYQVGFVGRVLLNAFNAIEYGRQTGDTALVEKGENVLASVLEHGFTPEGWFFEAGNLERGTADNFLSIRRQSEGVYAILTWLDYERRRGARHPEWDARMRHILDSMLALQNEDGSFPRKYDGKHQSIDASKGSTPSATLPLVMGYRYFKDKRYLESARLSARYLENDIINKADYFSSTLDANCEDKEAALYASTAMYYLTFVTKGKEREHYMDMCRRAAYFTLSWYYLWDVPFSQGQMLGDVGFKSRGWGNVSVENNHIDVFIFEFATILEKLGKWYNEPRFGEFAHVITGSMLQLMPTEDGTFDIGRAGYYPEVVQHTTWDYGRNGKGFYNDIFAPGWTVASLWQMLSPDRVDTFFSKM
;
A
#
# COMPACT_ATOMS: atom_id res chain seq x y z
N MET A 1 -25.63 -17.37 -29.75
CA MET A 1 -26.81 -17.43 -28.87
C MET A 1 -26.35 -16.97 -27.47
N LYS A 2 -26.55 -15.70 -27.19
CA LYS A 2 -26.20 -15.10 -25.90
C LYS A 2 -27.31 -15.40 -24.91
N ARG A 3 -27.05 -16.21 -23.88
CA ARG A 3 -27.90 -16.27 -22.70
C ARG A 3 -27.35 -15.28 -21.69
N ILE A 4 -28.03 -14.14 -21.58
CA ILE A 4 -27.87 -13.18 -20.51
C ILE A 4 -28.54 -13.80 -19.30
N LEU A 5 -27.76 -14.23 -18.30
CA LEU A 5 -28.28 -14.51 -16.96
C LEU A 5 -28.56 -13.17 -16.29
N SER A 6 -29.82 -12.78 -16.25
CA SER A 6 -30.30 -11.74 -15.38
C SER A 6 -30.27 -12.27 -13.93
N LEU A 7 -29.29 -11.82 -13.14
CA LEU A 7 -29.43 -11.90 -11.68
C LEU A 7 -30.54 -10.93 -11.30
N SER A 8 -31.69 -11.47 -10.94
CA SER A 8 -32.76 -10.71 -10.31
C SER A 8 -32.29 -10.15 -8.99
N THR A 9 -32.05 -8.85 -8.93
CA THR A 9 -32.01 -8.06 -7.71
C THR A 9 -33.44 -8.13 -7.12
N SER A 10 -33.64 -9.03 -6.17
CA SER A 10 -34.85 -9.01 -5.36
C SER A 10 -34.82 -7.76 -4.49
N LEU A 11 -35.64 -6.76 -4.83
CA LEU A 11 -35.94 -5.63 -3.96
C LEU A 11 -36.59 -6.20 -2.70
N ILE A 12 -35.84 -6.18 -1.59
CA ILE A 12 -36.38 -6.49 -0.28
C ILE A 12 -37.01 -5.21 0.25
N ALA A 13 -38.34 -5.18 0.28
CA ALA A 13 -39.08 -4.15 1.02
C ALA A 13 -38.95 -4.45 2.52
N SER A 14 -37.94 -3.90 3.16
CA SER A 14 -37.80 -3.91 4.63
C SER A 14 -38.39 -2.62 5.18
N ALA A 15 -39.42 -2.72 6.04
CA ALA A 15 -39.92 -1.58 6.78
C ALA A 15 -38.92 -1.25 7.90
N ALA A 16 -38.06 -0.28 7.63
CA ALA A 16 -37.18 0.31 8.64
C ALA A 16 -37.67 1.73 8.94
N ILE A 17 -37.97 2.03 10.19
CA ILE A 17 -38.27 3.41 10.63
C ILE A 17 -37.38 3.70 11.84
N MET A 18 -36.27 4.35 11.59
CA MET A 18 -35.60 5.20 12.60
C MET A 18 -35.81 6.66 12.19
N THR A 19 -36.39 7.46 13.04
CA THR A 19 -36.65 8.88 12.78
C THR A 19 -35.56 9.76 13.39
N ALA A 20 -35.16 10.75 12.61
CA ALA A 20 -34.38 11.94 12.91
C ALA A 20 -32.85 11.77 12.93
N ALA A 21 -32.19 12.28 11.90
CA ALA A 21 -30.76 12.58 11.76
C ALA A 21 -29.76 11.42 11.74
N ALA A 22 -30.20 10.17 11.79
CA ALA A 22 -29.34 9.00 11.61
C ALA A 22 -29.78 8.24 10.36
N GLY A 23 -28.82 7.71 9.60
CA GLY A 23 -29.11 6.85 8.46
C GLY A 23 -29.91 5.59 8.81
N THR A 24 -30.36 4.87 7.81
CA THR A 24 -31.21 3.70 7.98
C THR A 24 -30.36 2.40 7.97
N LEU A 25 -30.44 1.60 9.03
CA LEU A 25 -29.86 0.27 9.07
C LEU A 25 -30.86 -0.76 8.53
N SER A 26 -30.42 -1.66 7.66
CA SER A 26 -31.16 -2.81 7.18
C SER A 26 -30.23 -4.04 7.12
N GLY A 27 -30.80 -5.23 6.93
CA GLY A 27 -29.98 -6.43 6.82
C GLY A 27 -30.74 -7.69 6.51
N GLU A 28 -29.98 -8.72 6.18
CA GLU A 28 -30.47 -10.08 5.92
C GLU A 28 -29.50 -11.12 6.45
N ILE A 29 -29.99 -12.29 6.74
CA ILE A 29 -29.16 -13.46 6.95
C ILE A 29 -29.52 -14.52 5.90
N ALA A 30 -28.52 -15.00 5.19
CA ALA A 30 -28.65 -16.10 4.27
C ALA A 30 -28.28 -17.41 4.98
N LEU A 31 -29.10 -18.43 4.84
CA LEU A 31 -28.86 -19.78 5.33
C LEU A 31 -28.66 -20.74 4.17
N LYS A 32 -27.67 -21.64 4.31
CA LYS A 32 -27.35 -22.62 3.28
C LYS A 32 -27.34 -24.05 3.85
N LYS A 33 -27.86 -24.98 3.08
CA LYS A 33 -27.68 -26.42 3.33
C LYS A 33 -26.74 -26.98 2.26
N PRO A 34 -25.91 -27.99 2.57
CA PRO A 34 -25.12 -28.67 1.56
C PRO A 34 -25.97 -29.11 0.37
N GLY A 35 -25.55 -28.86 -0.84
CA GLY A 35 -26.29 -29.24 -2.06
C GLY A 35 -27.53 -28.39 -2.41
N ALA A 36 -27.94 -27.43 -1.56
CA ALA A 36 -29.10 -26.58 -1.80
C ALA A 36 -28.70 -25.12 -2.10
N HIS A 37 -29.60 -24.35 -2.69
CA HIS A 37 -29.47 -22.90 -2.79
C HIS A 37 -29.60 -22.25 -1.42
N ALA A 38 -28.92 -21.13 -1.21
CA ALA A 38 -29.08 -20.34 -0.01
C ALA A 38 -30.46 -19.66 0.03
N CYS A 39 -31.03 -19.55 1.23
CA CYS A 39 -32.29 -18.87 1.49
C CYS A 39 -32.01 -17.62 2.35
N ALA A 40 -32.41 -16.43 1.89
CA ALA A 40 -32.26 -15.18 2.61
C ALA A 40 -33.48 -14.88 3.48
N HIS A 41 -33.24 -14.38 4.68
CA HIS A 41 -34.24 -13.96 5.66
C HIS A 41 -33.92 -12.51 6.06
N ALA A 42 -34.89 -11.61 5.89
CA ALA A 42 -34.76 -10.23 6.29
C ALA A 42 -34.69 -10.08 7.81
N LEU A 43 -33.86 -9.19 8.30
CA LEU A 43 -33.82 -8.84 9.71
C LEU A 43 -34.92 -7.85 10.06
N THR A 44 -35.43 -7.94 11.27
CA THR A 44 -36.30 -6.92 11.85
C THR A 44 -35.45 -5.97 12.68
N ILE A 45 -35.43 -4.68 12.29
CA ILE A 45 -34.76 -3.62 13.04
C ILE A 45 -35.86 -2.67 13.56
N ALA A 46 -36.00 -2.60 14.85
CA ALA A 46 -37.02 -1.77 15.49
C ALA A 46 -36.54 -0.33 15.69
N ALA A 47 -37.47 0.58 15.97
CA ALA A 47 -37.19 2.00 16.19
C ALA A 47 -36.25 2.29 17.38
N ASP A 48 -36.21 1.39 18.37
CA ASP A 48 -35.28 1.45 19.52
C ASP A 48 -33.88 0.92 19.19
N GLY A 49 -33.64 0.51 17.94
CA GLY A 49 -32.39 -0.05 17.46
C GLY A 49 -32.22 -1.54 17.76
N SER A 50 -33.21 -2.22 18.32
CA SER A 50 -33.11 -3.67 18.51
C SER A 50 -33.16 -4.40 17.18
N ILE A 51 -32.29 -5.44 17.04
CA ILE A 51 -32.13 -6.26 15.83
C ILE A 51 -32.57 -7.68 16.18
N SER A 52 -33.44 -8.27 15.37
CA SER A 52 -33.90 -9.63 15.57
C SER A 52 -34.19 -10.37 14.27
N LEU A 53 -34.18 -11.70 14.34
CA LEU A 53 -34.56 -12.63 13.28
C LEU A 53 -35.82 -13.35 13.66
N ARG A 54 -36.80 -13.40 12.75
CA ARG A 54 -38.09 -14.11 13.02
C ARG A 54 -38.30 -15.25 12.04
N GLY A 55 -38.96 -16.31 12.53
CA GLY A 55 -39.42 -17.41 11.68
C GLY A 55 -38.33 -18.30 11.10
N VAL A 56 -37.15 -18.31 11.69
CA VAL A 56 -36.04 -19.19 11.30
C VAL A 56 -35.82 -20.24 12.37
N GLU A 57 -35.97 -21.50 11.99
CA GLU A 57 -35.71 -22.61 12.90
C GLU A 57 -34.19 -22.89 13.01
N GLY A 58 -33.75 -23.16 14.22
CA GLY A 58 -32.40 -23.59 14.51
C GLY A 58 -31.41 -22.45 14.68
N LEU A 59 -31.83 -21.20 14.48
CA LEU A 59 -30.99 -20.02 14.66
C LEU A 59 -31.78 -18.90 15.34
N THR A 60 -31.25 -18.41 16.44
CA THR A 60 -31.71 -17.21 17.12
C THR A 60 -30.73 -16.09 16.92
N MET A 61 -31.24 -14.89 16.65
CA MET A 61 -30.46 -13.69 16.55
C MET A 61 -31.04 -12.61 17.46
N THR A 62 -30.13 -11.96 18.20
CA THR A 62 -30.41 -10.75 18.96
C THR A 62 -29.32 -9.73 18.66
N GLY A 63 -29.68 -8.47 18.66
CA GLY A 63 -28.71 -7.43 18.42
C GLY A 63 -29.23 -6.03 18.75
N SER A 64 -28.34 -5.06 18.64
CA SER A 64 -28.68 -3.64 18.84
C SER A 64 -27.85 -2.74 17.95
N ALA A 65 -28.44 -1.65 17.50
CA ALA A 65 -27.78 -0.49 16.93
C ALA A 65 -28.02 0.67 17.89
N LYS A 66 -26.99 1.07 18.63
CA LYS A 66 -27.09 2.11 19.67
C LYS A 66 -26.36 3.36 19.22
N ALA A 67 -27.09 4.47 19.06
CA ALA A 67 -26.50 5.78 18.85
C ALA A 67 -25.70 6.18 20.09
N GLY A 68 -24.44 6.54 19.87
CA GLY A 68 -23.53 7.11 20.85
C GLY A 68 -23.36 8.61 20.69
N ALA A 69 -22.30 9.15 21.31
CA ALA A 69 -21.89 10.54 21.11
C ALA A 69 -21.24 10.73 19.71
N ASP A 70 -21.19 11.97 19.27
CA ASP A 70 -20.40 12.42 18.12
C ASP A 70 -20.66 11.68 16.78
N GLY A 71 -21.93 11.33 16.52
CA GLY A 71 -22.33 10.67 15.28
C GLY A 71 -21.94 9.20 15.17
N MET A 72 -21.57 8.56 16.27
CA MET A 72 -21.26 7.14 16.32
C MET A 72 -22.52 6.28 16.52
N THR A 73 -22.53 5.09 15.95
CA THR A 73 -23.55 4.06 16.19
C THR A 73 -22.86 2.71 16.36
N ASP A 74 -22.95 2.14 17.54
CA ASP A 74 -22.43 0.82 17.83
C ASP A 74 -23.45 -0.24 17.44
N ILE A 75 -23.02 -1.18 16.61
CA ILE A 75 -23.84 -2.28 16.12
C ILE A 75 -23.26 -3.58 16.68
N THR A 76 -24.09 -4.31 17.43
CA THR A 76 -23.75 -5.62 17.96
C THR A 76 -24.81 -6.62 17.54
N VAL A 77 -24.40 -7.80 17.06
CA VAL A 77 -25.28 -8.90 16.68
C VAL A 77 -24.74 -10.18 17.30
N THR A 78 -25.58 -10.88 18.03
CA THR A 78 -25.30 -12.20 18.59
C THR A 78 -26.15 -13.25 17.90
N LEU A 79 -25.52 -14.28 17.36
CA LEU A 79 -26.11 -15.44 16.74
C LEU A 79 -25.98 -16.62 17.70
N SER A 80 -27.03 -17.41 17.89
CA SER A 80 -27.02 -18.64 18.71
C SER A 80 -27.75 -19.74 17.96
N ALA A 81 -27.13 -20.92 17.84
CA ALA A 81 -27.70 -22.04 17.11
C ALA A 81 -28.09 -23.21 18.07
N ASP A 82 -29.29 -23.77 17.93
CA ASP A 82 -29.73 -25.00 18.63
C ASP A 82 -29.43 -26.27 17.82
N ARG A 83 -29.14 -26.11 16.52
CA ARG A 83 -28.66 -27.14 15.59
C ARG A 83 -27.64 -26.56 14.64
N PRO A 84 -26.79 -27.37 13.98
CA PRO A 84 -25.80 -26.84 13.05
C PRO A 84 -26.46 -26.07 11.90
N VAL A 85 -26.02 -24.83 11.69
CA VAL A 85 -26.45 -23.97 10.58
C VAL A 85 -25.24 -23.43 9.83
N TYR A 86 -25.38 -23.17 8.53
CA TYR A 86 -24.41 -22.46 7.73
C TYR A 86 -25.01 -21.11 7.33
N PHE A 87 -24.39 -20.04 7.70
CA PHE A 87 -24.94 -18.70 7.56
C PHE A 87 -23.99 -17.70 6.88
N ASN A 88 -24.58 -16.65 6.31
CA ASN A 88 -23.90 -15.41 5.93
C ASN A 88 -24.79 -14.25 6.34
N LEU A 89 -24.28 -13.37 7.21
CA LEU A 89 -24.98 -12.18 7.69
C LEU A 89 -24.55 -10.98 6.87
N GLY A 90 -25.50 -10.22 6.35
CA GLY A 90 -25.29 -8.95 5.66
C GLY A 90 -26.06 -7.81 6.31
N LEU A 91 -25.37 -6.70 6.51
CA LEU A 91 -25.94 -5.45 7.00
C LEU A 91 -25.65 -4.33 6.00
N GLN A 92 -26.52 -3.33 5.99
CA GLN A 92 -26.40 -2.15 5.15
C GLN A 92 -26.83 -0.92 5.95
N TYR A 93 -25.96 0.11 5.96
CA TYR A 93 -26.27 1.42 6.52
C TYR A 93 -26.42 2.43 5.38
N THR A 94 -27.59 3.01 5.23
CA THR A 94 -27.92 3.93 4.13
C THR A 94 -28.14 5.32 4.67
N GLU A 95 -27.42 6.30 4.13
CA GLU A 95 -27.63 7.72 4.43
C GLU A 95 -28.44 8.35 3.30
N ALA A 96 -29.73 8.57 3.55
CA ALA A 96 -30.68 9.05 2.54
C ALA A 96 -30.32 10.45 1.98
N ALA A 97 -29.65 11.28 2.78
CA ALA A 97 -29.22 12.61 2.37
C ALA A 97 -27.98 12.58 1.44
N MET A 98 -27.25 11.47 1.39
CA MET A 98 -26.06 11.29 0.56
C MET A 98 -26.44 10.67 -0.79
N LYS A 99 -26.53 11.48 -1.84
CA LYS A 99 -26.73 10.96 -3.20
C LYS A 99 -25.52 10.16 -3.66
N HIS A 100 -25.76 8.98 -4.19
CA HIS A 100 -24.70 8.08 -4.66
C HIS A 100 -23.87 8.72 -5.80
N SER A 101 -24.52 9.44 -6.73
CA SER A 101 -23.85 10.15 -7.82
C SER A 101 -22.95 11.31 -7.38
N ASP A 102 -23.11 11.79 -6.16
CA ASP A 102 -22.36 12.90 -5.58
C ASP A 102 -21.36 12.42 -4.51
N SER A 103 -21.16 11.12 -4.40
CA SER A 103 -20.31 10.51 -3.39
C SER A 103 -19.05 9.91 -3.98
N GLU A 104 -17.98 9.98 -3.21
CA GLU A 104 -16.72 9.27 -3.41
C GLU A 104 -16.53 8.26 -2.28
N PHE A 105 -15.86 7.13 -2.56
CA PHE A 105 -15.78 6.01 -1.65
C PHE A 105 -14.35 5.77 -1.19
N TYR A 106 -14.23 5.12 -0.04
CA TYR A 106 -12.96 4.84 0.61
C TYR A 106 -12.98 3.44 1.23
N MET A 107 -12.08 2.57 0.77
CA MET A 107 -11.72 1.32 1.41
C MET A 107 -10.19 1.28 1.46
N PRO A 108 -9.58 1.48 2.63
CA PRO A 108 -8.15 1.78 2.75
C PRO A 108 -7.29 0.64 2.19
N GLY A 109 -6.34 1.01 1.31
CA GLY A 109 -5.47 0.07 0.61
C GLY A 109 -6.08 -0.64 -0.60
N PHE A 110 -7.34 -0.32 -0.97
CA PHE A 110 -8.05 -1.00 -2.05
C PHE A 110 -8.91 -0.08 -2.93
N TRP A 111 -9.55 0.94 -2.37
CA TRP A 111 -10.43 1.83 -3.09
C TRP A 111 -10.29 3.27 -2.64
N TYR A 112 -10.04 4.16 -3.60
CA TYR A 112 -9.93 5.61 -3.38
C TYR A 112 -10.78 6.35 -4.40
N HIS A 113 -11.55 7.35 -3.98
CA HIS A 113 -12.47 8.09 -4.82
C HIS A 113 -13.43 7.15 -5.57
N LEU A 114 -13.25 7.02 -6.87
CA LEU A 114 -14.04 6.16 -7.76
C LEU A 114 -13.19 5.04 -8.41
N ASN A 115 -11.93 4.91 -8.04
CA ASN A 115 -10.95 4.04 -8.73
C ASN A 115 -10.99 4.24 -10.26
N SER A 116 -11.23 5.46 -10.72
CA SER A 116 -11.48 5.75 -12.14
C SER A 116 -10.25 5.57 -13.04
N ARG A 117 -9.04 5.55 -12.43
CA ARG A 117 -7.77 5.29 -13.14
C ARG A 117 -7.46 3.80 -13.30
N SER A 118 -8.17 2.94 -12.60
CA SER A 118 -7.98 1.48 -12.69
C SER A 118 -8.24 0.97 -14.11
N PRO A 119 -7.47 -0.01 -14.59
CA PRO A 119 -7.72 -0.64 -15.87
C PRO A 119 -9.03 -1.47 -15.86
N GLU A 120 -9.48 -1.94 -17.03
CA GLU A 120 -10.75 -2.66 -17.17
C GLU A 120 -10.86 -3.93 -16.31
N ASN A 121 -9.72 -4.56 -16.02
CA ASN A 121 -9.65 -5.79 -15.24
C ASN A 121 -9.35 -5.57 -13.74
N ALA A 122 -9.51 -4.36 -13.24
CA ALA A 122 -9.34 -4.02 -11.85
C ALA A 122 -10.61 -3.34 -11.28
N PRO A 123 -10.81 -3.36 -9.96
CA PRO A 123 -11.98 -2.76 -9.31
C PRO A 123 -12.13 -1.27 -9.65
N SER A 124 -13.28 -0.86 -10.14
CA SER A 124 -13.57 0.53 -10.47
C SER A 124 -15.07 0.79 -10.55
N ILE A 125 -15.46 2.06 -10.42
CA ILE A 125 -16.86 2.52 -10.60
C ILE A 125 -17.39 2.23 -12.00
N ARG A 126 -16.51 2.10 -13.01
CA ARG A 126 -16.89 1.77 -14.39
C ARG A 126 -17.44 0.35 -14.54
N LEU A 127 -17.01 -0.56 -13.68
CA LEU A 127 -17.50 -1.95 -13.67
C LEU A 127 -18.78 -2.10 -12.87
N SER A 128 -18.90 -1.38 -11.75
CA SER A 128 -20.07 -1.40 -10.89
C SER A 128 -20.08 -0.18 -9.97
N ASP A 129 -21.29 0.31 -9.69
CA ASP A 129 -21.55 1.34 -8.68
C ASP A 129 -21.72 0.78 -7.25
N SER A 130 -21.45 -0.53 -7.06
CA SER A 130 -21.57 -1.23 -5.80
C SER A 130 -20.48 -2.29 -5.70
N TRP A 131 -19.71 -2.28 -4.62
CA TRP A 131 -18.61 -3.21 -4.37
C TRP A 131 -18.60 -3.70 -2.94
N GLN A 132 -18.35 -5.00 -2.78
CA GLN A 132 -18.10 -5.66 -1.51
C GLN A 132 -16.80 -6.46 -1.62
N VAL A 133 -15.93 -6.30 -0.64
CA VAL A 133 -14.61 -6.95 -0.63
C VAL A 133 -14.34 -7.58 0.73
N ARG A 134 -13.51 -8.59 0.74
CA ARG A 134 -13.00 -9.20 1.97
C ARG A 134 -12.23 -8.17 2.78
N GLU A 135 -12.43 -8.18 4.09
CA GLU A 135 -11.75 -7.24 5.01
C GLU A 135 -10.22 -7.39 4.98
N ASP A 136 -9.73 -8.61 4.76
CA ASP A 136 -8.29 -8.91 4.75
C ASP A 136 -7.52 -8.31 3.55
N ARG A 137 -8.22 -7.77 2.55
CA ARG A 137 -7.63 -6.96 1.49
C ARG A 137 -7.34 -5.52 1.90
N LEU A 138 -7.90 -5.09 3.02
CA LEU A 138 -7.92 -3.70 3.45
C LEU A 138 -6.89 -3.46 4.55
N SER A 139 -6.22 -2.34 4.50
CA SER A 139 -5.28 -1.92 5.55
C SER A 139 -6.00 -1.64 6.89
N SER A 140 -7.30 -1.46 6.85
CA SER A 140 -8.21 -1.49 8.01
C SER A 140 -9.54 -2.08 7.57
N PRO A 141 -10.26 -2.85 8.41
CA PRO A 141 -11.53 -3.47 8.06
C PRO A 141 -12.66 -2.43 8.01
N LEU A 142 -12.54 -1.48 7.08
CA LEU A 142 -13.32 -0.26 7.01
C LEU A 142 -13.79 0.04 5.59
N ALA A 143 -15.02 0.53 5.47
CA ALA A 143 -15.48 1.25 4.29
C ALA A 143 -16.03 2.62 4.68
N GLY A 144 -15.93 3.58 3.75
CA GLY A 144 -16.46 4.93 3.93
C GLY A 144 -16.96 5.54 2.63
N ALA A 145 -17.76 6.58 2.77
CA ALA A 145 -18.23 7.43 1.69
C ALA A 145 -18.26 8.88 2.14
N ILE A 146 -17.86 9.78 1.27
CA ILE A 146 -17.97 11.24 1.44
C ILE A 146 -18.73 11.84 0.27
N SER A 147 -19.66 12.75 0.53
CA SER A 147 -20.39 13.46 -0.50
C SER A 147 -19.72 14.81 -0.84
N LYS A 148 -20.08 15.38 -1.97
CA LYS A 148 -19.57 16.70 -2.41
C LYS A 148 -19.83 17.85 -1.44
N ASN A 149 -20.81 17.73 -0.55
CA ASN A 149 -21.07 18.73 0.50
C ASN A 149 -20.22 18.53 1.76
N GLY A 150 -19.31 17.53 1.76
CA GLY A 150 -18.43 17.20 2.86
C GLY A 150 -19.02 16.27 3.91
N SER A 151 -20.32 15.92 3.86
CA SER A 151 -20.88 14.91 4.77
C SER A 151 -20.29 13.53 4.46
N TYR A 152 -19.92 12.79 5.49
CA TYR A 152 -19.38 11.44 5.32
C TYR A 152 -19.99 10.42 6.29
N MET A 153 -19.85 9.16 5.93
CA MET A 153 -20.08 8.00 6.79
C MET A 153 -18.96 6.99 6.65
N THR A 154 -18.65 6.28 7.73
CA THR A 154 -17.72 5.14 7.73
C THR A 154 -18.30 3.97 8.53
N VAL A 155 -17.90 2.75 8.21
CA VAL A 155 -18.16 1.57 9.02
C VAL A 155 -16.85 0.84 9.27
N LEU A 156 -16.53 0.61 10.53
CA LEU A 156 -15.37 -0.15 10.99
C LEU A 156 -15.82 -1.44 11.67
N ARG A 157 -15.25 -2.57 11.30
CA ARG A 157 -15.42 -3.82 12.02
C ARG A 157 -14.54 -3.84 13.27
N LEU A 158 -15.15 -4.17 14.41
CA LEU A 158 -14.44 -4.37 15.67
C LEU A 158 -14.21 -5.89 15.84
N HIS A 159 -12.96 -6.31 15.59
CA HIS A 159 -12.55 -7.70 15.71
C HIS A 159 -12.21 -8.08 17.15
N ASP A 160 -12.69 -9.25 17.57
CA ASP A 160 -12.09 -9.95 18.70
C ASP A 160 -10.95 -10.83 18.17
N ALA A 161 -9.89 -10.99 18.96
CA ALA A 161 -8.83 -11.94 18.66
C ALA A 161 -9.45 -13.35 18.57
N SER A 162 -9.24 -14.05 17.48
CA SER A 162 -9.74 -15.41 17.30
C SER A 162 -8.85 -16.18 16.32
N ASP A 163 -8.90 -17.50 16.44
CA ASP A 163 -8.18 -18.40 15.59
C ASP A 163 -8.85 -18.52 14.22
N ASN A 164 -8.09 -18.42 13.17
CA ASN A 164 -8.54 -18.68 11.81
C ASN A 164 -8.03 -20.04 11.36
N THR A 165 -8.94 -20.96 11.05
CA THR A 165 -8.64 -22.31 10.55
C THR A 165 -9.12 -22.52 9.11
N ASP A 166 -9.71 -21.49 8.48
CA ASP A 166 -10.07 -21.56 7.07
C ASP A 166 -8.83 -21.41 6.20
N CYS A 167 -8.42 -22.50 5.57
CA CYS A 167 -7.36 -22.55 4.56
C CYS A 167 -7.93 -22.60 3.15
N THR A 168 -9.19 -22.20 2.95
CA THR A 168 -9.82 -22.23 1.62
C THR A 168 -9.10 -21.30 0.68
N VAL A 169 -8.37 -21.96 -0.20
CA VAL A 169 -7.64 -21.30 -1.27
C VAL A 169 -8.47 -21.37 -2.47
N GLN A 170 -8.25 -20.43 -3.28
CA GLN A 170 -8.51 -20.60 -4.66
C GLN A 170 -9.73 -19.93 -5.22
N ASN A 171 -9.81 -20.04 -6.49
CA ASN A 171 -10.76 -19.48 -7.45
C ASN A 171 -12.19 -20.04 -7.28
N LEU A 172 -12.63 -20.31 -6.05
CA LEU A 172 -13.99 -20.69 -5.77
C LEU A 172 -14.90 -19.50 -5.98
N SER A 173 -16.05 -19.75 -6.62
CA SER A 173 -17.08 -18.74 -6.87
C SER A 173 -18.45 -19.24 -6.44
N GLY A 174 -19.42 -18.34 -6.37
CA GLY A 174 -20.78 -18.63 -5.90
C GLY A 174 -20.87 -18.79 -4.40
N ASP A 175 -21.86 -19.53 -3.95
CA ASP A 175 -22.13 -19.81 -2.53
C ASP A 175 -21.25 -20.98 -2.05
N ILE A 176 -20.29 -20.74 -1.21
CA ILE A 176 -19.34 -21.74 -0.69
C ILE A 176 -19.54 -21.97 0.82
N ILE A 177 -19.56 -23.23 1.24
CA ILE A 177 -19.51 -23.58 2.66
C ILE A 177 -18.04 -23.72 3.04
N LEU A 178 -17.62 -22.97 4.08
CA LEU A 178 -16.24 -23.01 4.55
C LEU A 178 -15.93 -24.33 5.25
N PRO A 179 -14.79 -24.97 4.94
CA PRO A 179 -14.35 -26.18 5.62
C PRO A 179 -13.81 -25.92 7.02
N GLY A 180 -13.36 -24.70 7.30
CA GLY A 180 -12.83 -24.26 8.57
C GLY A 180 -13.52 -22.99 9.08
N HIS A 181 -13.07 -22.51 10.22
CA HIS A 181 -13.50 -21.24 10.80
C HIS A 181 -12.71 -20.08 10.22
N THR A 182 -13.39 -18.96 9.91
CA THR A 182 -12.74 -17.70 9.56
C THR A 182 -13.20 -16.58 10.48
N THR A 183 -12.37 -15.58 10.67
CA THR A 183 -12.76 -14.30 11.29
C THR A 183 -12.94 -13.19 10.27
N VAL A 184 -12.69 -13.48 9.00
CA VAL A 184 -12.76 -12.51 7.90
C VAL A 184 -14.20 -12.25 7.52
N GLY A 185 -14.63 -11.00 7.66
CA GLY A 185 -15.89 -10.50 7.13
C GLY A 185 -15.70 -9.81 5.78
N TYR A 186 -16.65 -8.95 5.46
CA TYR A 186 -16.60 -8.10 4.28
C TYR A 186 -17.13 -6.70 4.59
N THR A 187 -16.66 -5.75 3.81
CA THR A 187 -17.18 -4.39 3.80
C THR A 187 -17.23 -3.83 2.39
N GLY A 188 -17.94 -2.73 2.19
CA GLY A 188 -18.03 -2.09 0.90
C GLY A 188 -19.08 -1.00 0.85
N PHE A 189 -19.47 -0.63 -0.35
CA PHE A 189 -20.50 0.37 -0.60
C PHE A 189 -21.51 -0.14 -1.65
N ALA A 190 -22.68 0.49 -1.67
CA ALA A 190 -23.74 0.18 -2.62
C ALA A 190 -24.56 1.42 -3.00
N ASN A 191 -25.15 1.34 -4.20
CA ASN A 191 -26.19 2.25 -4.63
C ASN A 191 -27.56 1.76 -4.15
N ALA A 192 -28.09 2.37 -3.11
CA ALA A 192 -29.37 2.02 -2.51
C ALA A 192 -30.49 2.93 -3.05
N GLY A 193 -30.92 2.67 -4.30
CA GLY A 193 -31.99 3.44 -4.93
C GLY A 193 -31.63 4.92 -5.16
N GLY A 194 -30.37 5.22 -5.45
CA GLY A 194 -29.86 6.57 -5.66
C GLY A 194 -29.18 7.20 -4.43
N SER A 195 -29.28 6.58 -3.25
CA SER A 195 -28.58 6.98 -2.04
C SER A 195 -27.33 6.14 -1.82
N SER A 196 -26.30 6.72 -1.19
CA SER A 196 -25.10 5.98 -0.79
C SER A 196 -25.39 5.11 0.42
N ALA A 197 -24.92 3.88 0.36
CA ALA A 197 -24.96 2.94 1.46
C ALA A 197 -23.60 2.29 1.69
N LEU A 198 -23.29 1.98 2.94
CA LEU A 198 -22.19 1.10 3.30
C LEU A 198 -22.74 -0.30 3.57
N THR A 199 -22.07 -1.32 3.03
CA THR A 199 -22.43 -2.72 3.19
C THR A 199 -21.35 -3.42 3.98
N PHE A 200 -21.73 -4.28 4.93
CA PHE A 200 -20.80 -5.01 5.78
C PHE A 200 -21.43 -6.29 6.30
N GLY A 201 -20.63 -7.23 6.71
CA GLY A 201 -21.16 -8.50 7.19
C GLY A 201 -20.10 -9.56 7.45
N TYR A 202 -20.59 -10.79 7.70
CA TYR A 202 -19.75 -11.93 8.05
C TYR A 202 -20.46 -13.26 7.71
N PRO A 203 -19.71 -14.28 7.27
CA PRO A 203 -18.33 -14.24 6.81
C PRO A 203 -18.16 -13.50 5.48
N TYR A 204 -16.98 -13.54 4.88
CA TYR A 204 -16.66 -12.74 3.71
C TYR A 204 -17.57 -12.96 2.50
N LYS A 205 -17.73 -11.89 1.74
CA LYS A 205 -18.41 -11.83 0.46
C LYS A 205 -17.64 -10.87 -0.46
N GLU A 206 -17.48 -11.23 -1.73
CA GLU A 206 -16.93 -10.35 -2.76
C GLU A 206 -17.88 -10.30 -3.95
N ALA A 207 -18.33 -9.11 -4.29
CA ALA A 207 -19.25 -8.82 -5.38
C ALA A 207 -19.02 -7.40 -5.92
N PRO A 208 -19.34 -7.11 -7.22
CA PRO A 208 -19.92 -8.00 -8.23
C PRO A 208 -18.91 -8.98 -8.83
N ARG A 209 -17.63 -8.78 -8.53
CA ARG A 209 -16.49 -9.62 -8.94
C ARG A 209 -15.58 -9.85 -7.75
N ARG A 210 -14.86 -10.94 -7.77
CA ARG A 210 -13.74 -11.20 -6.89
C ARG A 210 -12.44 -10.79 -7.56
N TYR A 211 -11.63 -9.98 -6.89
CA TYR A 211 -10.31 -9.58 -7.35
C TYR A 211 -9.25 -10.51 -6.76
N ILE A 212 -8.63 -11.34 -7.59
CA ILE A 212 -7.66 -12.33 -7.10
C ILE A 212 -6.30 -11.68 -6.86
N ARG A 213 -5.77 -11.04 -7.90
CA ARG A 213 -4.49 -10.35 -7.90
C ARG A 213 -4.42 -9.46 -9.14
N LYS A 214 -3.29 -8.87 -9.41
CA LYS A 214 -3.06 -7.98 -10.54
C LYS A 214 -3.85 -8.40 -11.79
N LEU A 215 -4.80 -7.55 -12.17
CA LEU A 215 -5.63 -7.66 -13.38
C LEU A 215 -6.43 -8.97 -13.53
N THR A 216 -6.72 -9.65 -12.42
CA THR A 216 -7.47 -10.91 -12.44
C THR A 216 -8.79 -10.78 -11.68
N LEU A 217 -9.88 -10.56 -12.42
CA LEU A 217 -11.25 -10.57 -11.91
C LEU A 217 -11.92 -11.90 -12.24
N ILE A 218 -12.55 -12.52 -11.25
CA ILE A 218 -13.34 -13.74 -11.40
C ILE A 218 -14.75 -13.54 -10.88
N ASP A 219 -15.58 -14.59 -10.98
CA ASP A 219 -16.96 -14.55 -10.52
C ASP A 219 -17.06 -14.29 -9.01
N PRO A 220 -18.18 -13.70 -8.54
CA PRO A 220 -18.38 -13.35 -7.14
C PRO A 220 -18.38 -14.58 -6.23
N VAL A 221 -18.08 -14.36 -4.97
CA VAL A 221 -18.11 -15.39 -3.92
C VAL A 221 -18.89 -14.90 -2.71
N ARG A 222 -19.65 -15.81 -2.07
CA ARG A 222 -20.27 -15.63 -0.76
C ARG A 222 -19.97 -16.86 0.10
N ALA A 223 -19.23 -16.64 1.18
CA ALA A 223 -18.88 -17.69 2.11
C ALA A 223 -20.00 -17.93 3.14
N PHE A 224 -20.14 -19.18 3.58
CA PHE A 224 -21.05 -19.60 4.64
C PHE A 224 -20.26 -20.25 5.75
N GLU A 225 -20.30 -19.64 6.94
CA GLU A 225 -19.68 -20.15 8.17
C GLU A 225 -20.60 -21.13 8.87
N ARG A 226 -20.03 -22.15 9.51
CA ARG A 226 -20.77 -23.12 10.32
C ARG A 226 -20.88 -22.65 11.76
N LEU A 227 -22.13 -22.50 12.27
CA LEU A 227 -22.39 -22.36 13.69
C LEU A 227 -22.97 -23.69 14.19
N GLY A 228 -22.28 -24.35 15.12
CA GLY A 228 -22.66 -25.65 15.66
C GLY A 228 -23.80 -25.56 16.68
N ALA A 229 -24.43 -26.69 16.97
CA ALA A 229 -25.46 -26.76 18.01
C ALA A 229 -24.90 -26.31 19.37
N GLY A 230 -25.63 -25.44 20.07
CA GLY A 230 -25.22 -24.84 21.34
C GLY A 230 -24.14 -23.78 21.25
N GLN A 231 -23.67 -23.43 20.06
CA GLN A 231 -22.68 -22.37 19.86
C GLN A 231 -23.34 -21.00 19.70
N SER A 232 -22.61 -19.97 20.13
CA SER A 232 -22.95 -18.56 19.93
C SER A 232 -21.78 -17.79 19.42
N MET A 233 -22.06 -16.74 18.62
CA MET A 233 -21.06 -15.83 18.07
C MET A 233 -21.56 -14.39 18.18
N THR A 234 -20.71 -13.47 18.58
CA THR A 234 -21.02 -12.04 18.65
C THR A 234 -20.15 -11.28 17.65
N LEU A 235 -20.79 -10.46 16.84
CA LEU A 235 -20.18 -9.65 15.80
C LEU A 235 -20.41 -8.16 16.10
N ARG A 236 -19.40 -7.31 15.89
CA ARG A 236 -19.48 -5.91 16.25
C ARG A 236 -18.96 -5.01 15.13
N TRP A 237 -19.66 -3.92 14.91
CA TRP A 237 -19.26 -2.84 14.00
C TRP A 237 -19.56 -1.50 14.63
N GLN A 238 -18.86 -0.48 14.17
CA GLN A 238 -19.15 0.89 14.54
C GLN A 238 -19.33 1.72 13.26
N VAL A 239 -20.49 2.36 13.12
CA VAL A 239 -20.75 3.35 12.08
C VAL A 239 -20.47 4.72 12.67
N ARG A 240 -19.80 5.57 11.89
CA ARG A 240 -19.53 6.96 12.23
C ARG A 240 -19.98 7.86 11.10
N THR A 241 -20.67 8.94 11.44
CA THR A 241 -21.07 10.02 10.51
C THR A 241 -20.45 11.34 10.93
N GLY A 242 -20.12 12.19 9.98
CA GLY A 242 -19.46 13.46 10.25
C GLY A 242 -19.38 14.35 9.01
N SER A 243 -18.50 15.33 9.08
CA SER A 243 -18.21 16.22 7.94
C SER A 243 -16.71 16.50 7.85
N ALA A 244 -16.20 16.60 6.62
CA ALA A 244 -14.82 16.94 6.30
C ALA A 244 -14.80 18.01 5.20
N ALA A 245 -13.74 18.81 5.18
CA ALA A 245 -13.60 19.90 4.21
C ALA A 245 -13.38 19.38 2.78
N ASP A 246 -12.66 18.28 2.65
CA ASP A 246 -12.32 17.63 1.39
C ASP A 246 -12.01 16.14 1.62
N TYR A 247 -11.74 15.40 0.55
CA TYR A 247 -11.40 13.97 0.62
C TYR A 247 -10.11 13.71 1.42
N SER A 248 -9.10 14.57 1.34
CA SER A 248 -7.87 14.44 2.11
C SER A 248 -8.10 14.59 3.62
N ALA A 249 -8.95 15.55 4.02
CA ALA A 249 -9.37 15.72 5.41
C ALA A 249 -10.21 14.55 5.90
N PHE A 250 -11.08 14.00 5.06
CA PHE A 250 -11.85 12.78 5.36
C PHE A 250 -10.94 11.57 5.60
N VAL A 251 -9.93 11.36 4.75
CA VAL A 251 -8.97 10.25 4.92
C VAL A 251 -8.18 10.41 6.22
N SER A 252 -7.68 11.62 6.51
CA SER A 252 -6.89 11.85 7.74
C SER A 252 -7.71 11.72 9.01
N ASP A 253 -8.94 12.24 9.03
CA ASP A 253 -9.86 12.09 10.16
C ASP A 253 -10.27 10.62 10.39
N THR A 254 -10.55 9.90 9.30
CA THR A 254 -10.85 8.48 9.34
C THR A 254 -9.67 7.64 9.80
N TRP A 255 -8.45 7.97 9.36
CA TRP A 255 -7.24 7.29 9.79
C TRP A 255 -6.99 7.49 11.30
N ASN A 256 -7.09 8.72 11.80
CA ASN A 256 -6.93 9.02 13.23
C ASN A 256 -7.95 8.23 14.08
N TYR A 257 -9.23 8.27 13.69
CA TYR A 257 -10.27 7.50 14.36
C TYR A 257 -9.97 5.98 14.37
N THR A 258 -9.54 5.44 13.24
CA THR A 258 -9.26 4.02 13.11
C THR A 258 -8.02 3.62 13.91
N PHE A 259 -6.98 4.46 13.90
CA PHE A 259 -5.78 4.27 14.72
C PHE A 259 -6.12 4.23 16.22
N ASP A 260 -6.88 5.20 16.71
CA ASP A 260 -7.30 5.28 18.12
C ASP A 260 -8.16 4.09 18.53
N THR A 261 -9.00 3.57 17.62
CA THR A 261 -9.90 2.45 17.87
C THR A 261 -9.17 1.11 17.87
N LEU A 262 -8.30 0.87 16.89
CA LEU A 262 -7.58 -0.40 16.72
C LEU A 262 -6.28 -0.45 17.54
N HIS A 263 -5.70 0.69 17.82
CA HIS A 263 -4.50 0.89 18.64
C HIS A 263 -3.39 -0.12 18.36
N PRO A 264 -2.79 -0.09 17.15
CA PRO A 264 -1.79 -1.08 16.74
C PRO A 264 -0.54 -0.99 17.61
N ALA A 265 -0.24 -2.06 18.33
CA ALA A 265 0.96 -2.15 19.15
C ALA A 265 2.19 -2.52 18.31
N GLU A 266 3.38 -2.17 18.77
CA GLU A 266 4.64 -2.61 18.18
C GLU A 266 4.70 -4.14 18.06
N VAL A 267 5.40 -4.62 17.03
CA VAL A 267 5.65 -6.07 16.86
C VAL A 267 6.84 -6.46 17.70
N ALA A 268 6.59 -7.31 18.69
CA ALA A 268 7.64 -7.78 19.60
C ALA A 268 8.57 -8.80 18.93
N GLY A 269 9.81 -8.90 19.44
CA GLY A 269 10.76 -9.96 19.06
C GLY A 269 11.46 -9.76 17.72
N THR A 270 11.37 -8.56 17.12
CA THR A 270 12.15 -8.24 15.93
C THR A 270 13.56 -7.77 16.30
N MET A 271 14.48 -7.90 15.34
CA MET A 271 15.90 -7.58 15.54
C MET A 271 16.18 -6.08 15.55
N GLY A 272 17.30 -5.68 16.14
CA GLY A 272 17.78 -4.30 16.10
C GLY A 272 18.39 -3.91 14.73
N ALA A 273 18.59 -2.61 14.52
CA ALA A 273 19.07 -2.06 13.24
C ALA A 273 20.44 -2.62 12.80
N ASP A 274 21.39 -2.75 13.71
CA ASP A 274 22.73 -3.26 13.38
C ASP A 274 22.69 -4.73 12.99
N GLU A 275 21.88 -5.52 13.67
CA GLU A 275 21.67 -6.94 13.36
C GLU A 275 20.98 -7.09 12.02
N ALA A 276 19.93 -6.31 11.75
CA ALA A 276 19.23 -6.29 10.49
C ALA A 276 20.17 -5.94 9.32
N LYS A 277 20.99 -4.89 9.46
CA LYS A 277 22.00 -4.52 8.46
C LYS A 277 23.03 -5.62 8.24
N LYS A 278 23.46 -6.31 9.31
CA LYS A 278 24.36 -7.46 9.21
C LYS A 278 23.74 -8.59 8.38
N HIS A 279 22.46 -8.91 8.55
CA HIS A 279 21.77 -9.89 7.72
C HIS A 279 21.62 -9.41 6.27
N LEU A 280 21.14 -8.20 6.05
CA LEU A 280 21.00 -7.63 4.71
C LEU A 280 22.33 -7.51 3.94
N SER A 281 23.46 -7.29 4.64
CA SER A 281 24.77 -7.19 3.98
C SER A 281 25.20 -8.47 3.26
N ARG A 282 24.65 -9.64 3.63
CA ARG A 282 24.87 -10.91 2.93
C ARG A 282 24.40 -10.85 1.48
N TYR A 283 23.35 -10.09 1.20
CA TYR A 283 22.93 -9.82 -0.17
C TYR A 283 24.05 -9.15 -0.98
N PHE A 284 24.73 -8.12 -0.46
CA PHE A 284 25.82 -7.47 -1.18
C PHE A 284 27.00 -8.40 -1.43
N HIS A 285 27.30 -9.32 -0.51
CA HIS A 285 28.38 -10.31 -0.71
C HIS A 285 28.08 -11.28 -1.86
N SER A 286 26.84 -11.75 -1.96
CA SER A 286 26.47 -12.89 -2.80
C SER A 286 25.76 -12.52 -4.11
N SER A 287 25.25 -11.29 -4.24
CA SER A 287 24.54 -10.82 -5.44
C SER A 287 25.45 -10.08 -6.45
N TYR A 288 26.71 -9.84 -6.10
CA TYR A 288 27.65 -9.10 -6.94
C TYR A 288 27.96 -9.85 -8.25
N VAL A 289 27.81 -9.16 -9.36
CA VAL A 289 28.07 -9.65 -10.73
C VAL A 289 29.12 -8.75 -11.38
N ASP A 290 30.23 -9.35 -11.85
CA ASP A 290 31.38 -8.65 -12.45
C ASP A 290 31.76 -9.17 -13.85
N LYS A 291 30.97 -10.08 -14.40
CA LYS A 291 31.25 -10.70 -15.72
C LYS A 291 30.88 -9.86 -16.93
N TYR A 292 30.28 -8.68 -16.74
CA TYR A 292 29.93 -7.73 -17.80
C TYR A 292 30.69 -6.42 -17.63
N ASP A 293 30.65 -5.54 -18.64
CA ASP A 293 31.21 -4.19 -18.54
C ASP A 293 30.53 -3.41 -17.39
N LEU A 294 29.20 -3.47 -17.30
CA LEU A 294 28.45 -2.99 -16.14
C LEU A 294 28.49 -4.03 -15.01
N LYS A 295 29.10 -3.64 -13.90
CA LYS A 295 29.09 -4.41 -12.65
C LYS A 295 27.92 -3.99 -11.78
N TYR A 296 27.33 -4.91 -11.05
CA TYR A 296 26.13 -4.60 -10.24
C TYR A 296 25.87 -5.63 -9.16
N PHE A 297 25.07 -5.22 -8.16
CA PHE A 297 24.40 -6.14 -7.26
C PHE A 297 23.10 -6.59 -7.93
N SER A 298 22.99 -7.87 -8.24
CA SER A 298 21.84 -8.43 -8.94
C SER A 298 20.60 -8.38 -8.04
N GLY A 299 19.68 -7.48 -8.33
CA GLY A 299 18.51 -7.18 -7.50
C GLY A 299 17.18 -7.25 -8.23
N GLU A 300 17.16 -7.65 -9.50
CA GLU A 300 15.96 -7.75 -10.31
C GLU A 300 15.87 -9.10 -10.99
N GLY A 301 14.65 -9.69 -10.97
CA GLY A 301 14.36 -10.90 -11.71
C GLY A 301 15.15 -12.12 -11.25
N LEU A 302 15.41 -12.26 -9.94
CA LEU A 302 16.09 -13.41 -9.38
C LEU A 302 15.13 -14.56 -9.18
N ARG A 303 15.62 -15.79 -9.35
CA ARG A 303 14.87 -16.98 -8.95
C ARG A 303 14.78 -17.04 -7.42
N THR A 304 13.60 -17.32 -6.90
CA THR A 304 13.36 -17.34 -5.44
C THR A 304 14.08 -18.48 -4.74
N ASP A 305 14.16 -19.67 -5.39
CA ASP A 305 14.69 -20.92 -4.82
C ASP A 305 16.22 -20.96 -4.67
N ASP A 306 16.98 -20.25 -5.51
CA ASP A 306 18.45 -20.25 -5.48
C ASP A 306 19.05 -18.85 -5.51
N CYS A 307 18.21 -17.81 -5.60
CA CYS A 307 18.58 -16.39 -5.75
C CYS A 307 19.48 -16.13 -6.96
N ARG A 308 19.36 -16.96 -7.99
CA ARG A 308 20.15 -16.86 -9.21
C ARG A 308 19.71 -15.65 -10.03
N SER A 309 20.69 -14.86 -10.46
CA SER A 309 20.47 -13.76 -11.39
C SER A 309 19.98 -14.27 -12.75
N THR A 310 19.01 -13.54 -13.31
CA THR A 310 18.53 -13.72 -14.69
C THR A 310 19.12 -12.69 -15.66
N GLY A 311 20.10 -11.90 -15.20
CA GLY A 311 20.76 -10.83 -15.97
C GLY A 311 20.08 -9.47 -15.92
N GLY A 312 18.99 -9.32 -15.16
CA GLY A 312 18.27 -8.06 -14.99
C GLY A 312 19.14 -6.98 -14.31
N TYR A 313 19.11 -5.77 -14.86
CA TYR A 313 19.84 -4.60 -14.39
C TYR A 313 18.92 -3.38 -14.39
N GLN A 314 18.85 -2.65 -13.27
CA GLN A 314 18.14 -1.38 -13.18
C GLN A 314 18.83 -0.44 -12.17
N VAL A 315 19.05 0.81 -12.55
CA VAL A 315 19.67 1.81 -11.66
C VAL A 315 18.76 2.25 -10.53
N GLY A 316 17.47 2.31 -10.79
CA GLY A 316 16.39 2.64 -9.84
C GLY A 316 15.31 1.56 -9.81
N PHE A 317 14.09 1.93 -9.40
CA PHE A 317 12.89 1.09 -9.31
C PHE A 317 13.15 -0.20 -8.51
N VAL A 318 13.13 -1.37 -9.16
CA VAL A 318 13.32 -2.67 -8.47
C VAL A 318 14.78 -3.11 -8.33
N GLY A 319 15.67 -2.65 -9.20
CA GLY A 319 17.10 -3.03 -9.16
C GLY A 319 17.91 -2.27 -8.11
N ARG A 320 17.71 -0.95 -8.02
CA ARG A 320 18.40 -0.05 -7.06
C ARG A 320 19.93 -0.20 -7.04
N VAL A 321 20.54 -0.48 -8.19
CA VAL A 321 21.96 -0.82 -8.30
C VAL A 321 22.86 0.24 -7.65
N LEU A 322 22.62 1.53 -7.94
CA LEU A 322 23.46 2.63 -7.43
C LEU A 322 23.30 2.86 -5.94
N LEU A 323 22.07 2.78 -5.42
CA LEU A 323 21.83 2.94 -4.00
C LEU A 323 22.41 1.77 -3.20
N ASN A 324 22.32 0.55 -3.70
CA ASN A 324 22.92 -0.62 -3.08
C ASN A 324 24.44 -0.60 -3.14
N ALA A 325 25.04 -0.04 -4.19
CA ALA A 325 26.48 0.19 -4.25
C ALA A 325 26.93 1.15 -3.13
N PHE A 326 26.22 2.25 -2.93
CA PHE A 326 26.50 3.15 -1.82
C PHE A 326 26.29 2.48 -0.45
N ASN A 327 25.21 1.73 -0.26
CA ASN A 327 24.95 0.98 0.98
C ASN A 327 26.10 0.01 1.32
N ALA A 328 26.62 -0.70 0.31
CA ALA A 328 27.75 -1.60 0.47
C ALA A 328 29.05 -0.88 0.87
N ILE A 329 29.35 0.27 0.20
CA ILE A 329 30.52 1.11 0.53
C ILE A 329 30.42 1.64 1.96
N GLU A 330 29.30 2.26 2.31
CA GLU A 330 29.11 2.84 3.64
C GLU A 330 29.25 1.79 4.74
N TYR A 331 28.58 0.65 4.60
CA TYR A 331 28.62 -0.44 5.59
C TYR A 331 30.01 -1.09 5.66
N GLY A 332 30.62 -1.36 4.50
CA GLY A 332 31.97 -1.92 4.45
C GLY A 332 33.00 -1.05 5.16
N ARG A 333 32.90 0.28 5.02
CA ARG A 333 33.78 1.22 5.76
C ARG A 333 33.47 1.28 7.23
N GLN A 334 32.20 1.19 7.63
CA GLN A 334 31.77 1.18 9.05
C GLN A 334 32.25 -0.07 9.79
N THR A 335 32.23 -1.22 9.11
CA THR A 335 32.57 -2.53 9.68
C THR A 335 34.01 -2.99 9.41
N GLY A 336 34.74 -2.28 8.55
CA GLY A 336 36.08 -2.68 8.12
C GLY A 336 36.05 -3.79 7.02
N ASP A 337 34.89 -4.05 6.40
CA ASP A 337 34.77 -5.00 5.31
C ASP A 337 35.21 -4.38 3.99
N THR A 338 36.50 -4.51 3.68
CA THR A 338 37.13 -3.94 2.49
C THR A 338 36.60 -4.57 1.19
N ALA A 339 36.14 -5.82 1.23
CA ALA A 339 35.56 -6.49 0.06
C ALA A 339 34.23 -5.87 -0.36
N LEU A 340 33.39 -5.44 0.58
CA LEU A 340 32.16 -4.70 0.25
C LEU A 340 32.46 -3.32 -0.31
N VAL A 341 33.45 -2.62 0.25
CA VAL A 341 33.89 -1.33 -0.28
C VAL A 341 34.33 -1.48 -1.73
N GLU A 342 35.23 -2.43 -2.02
CA GLU A 342 35.75 -2.70 -3.37
C GLU A 342 34.60 -3.03 -4.36
N LYS A 343 33.69 -3.91 -3.99
CA LYS A 343 32.54 -4.27 -4.84
C LYS A 343 31.68 -3.04 -5.17
N GLY A 344 31.31 -2.23 -4.17
CA GLY A 344 30.53 -1.03 -4.36
C GLY A 344 31.25 0.01 -5.24
N GLU A 345 32.55 0.25 -5.01
CA GLU A 345 33.37 1.15 -5.81
C GLU A 345 33.50 0.66 -7.25
N ASN A 346 33.67 -0.65 -7.48
CA ASN A 346 33.68 -1.26 -8.81
C ASN A 346 32.37 -1.08 -9.56
N VAL A 347 31.21 -1.18 -8.86
CA VAL A 347 29.89 -0.87 -9.47
C VAL A 347 29.87 0.59 -9.95
N LEU A 348 30.22 1.55 -9.07
CA LEU A 348 30.19 2.96 -9.43
C LEU A 348 31.18 3.28 -10.57
N ALA A 349 32.39 2.73 -10.55
CA ALA A 349 33.38 2.91 -11.62
C ALA A 349 32.85 2.39 -12.96
N SER A 350 32.30 1.18 -12.99
CA SER A 350 31.76 0.58 -14.21
C SER A 350 30.58 1.38 -14.78
N VAL A 351 29.71 1.90 -13.92
CA VAL A 351 28.58 2.75 -14.36
C VAL A 351 29.08 4.10 -14.88
N LEU A 352 30.12 4.68 -14.27
CA LEU A 352 30.70 5.91 -14.78
C LEU A 352 31.26 5.75 -16.22
N GLU A 353 31.86 4.61 -16.51
CA GLU A 353 32.44 4.29 -17.79
C GLU A 353 31.43 3.82 -18.85
N HIS A 354 30.51 2.93 -18.47
CA HIS A 354 29.64 2.21 -19.41
C HIS A 354 28.13 2.44 -19.19
N GLY A 355 27.73 3.10 -18.11
CA GLY A 355 26.33 3.16 -17.66
C GLY A 355 25.54 4.39 -18.13
N PHE A 356 25.95 5.04 -19.24
CA PHE A 356 25.24 6.20 -19.79
C PHE A 356 24.85 5.99 -21.25
N THR A 357 23.66 6.53 -21.61
CA THR A 357 23.24 6.61 -23.02
C THR A 357 24.08 7.66 -23.78
N PRO A 358 24.05 7.64 -25.12
CA PRO A 358 24.72 8.69 -25.92
C PRO A 358 24.26 10.11 -25.57
N GLU A 359 23.00 10.29 -25.14
CA GLU A 359 22.45 11.58 -24.72
C GLU A 359 22.81 11.94 -23.27
N GLY A 360 23.50 11.06 -22.53
CA GLY A 360 24.03 11.30 -21.20
C GLY A 360 23.07 10.97 -20.05
N TRP A 361 21.93 10.34 -20.30
CA TRP A 361 21.07 9.73 -19.29
C TRP A 361 21.70 8.44 -18.76
N PHE A 362 21.32 7.99 -17.57
CA PHE A 362 21.66 6.63 -17.17
C PHE A 362 21.11 5.62 -18.18
N PHE A 363 21.92 4.61 -18.54
CA PHE A 363 21.41 3.33 -19.02
C PHE A 363 20.63 2.70 -17.87
N GLU A 364 19.32 2.92 -17.88
CA GLU A 364 18.56 2.73 -16.65
C GLU A 364 18.07 1.30 -16.42
N ALA A 365 17.83 0.54 -17.49
CA ALA A 365 17.31 -0.81 -17.37
C ALA A 365 17.56 -1.67 -18.60
N GLY A 366 17.75 -2.97 -18.35
CA GLY A 366 17.94 -3.97 -19.41
C GLY A 366 18.29 -5.33 -18.84
N ASN A 367 18.51 -6.28 -19.75
CA ASN A 367 19.01 -7.61 -19.41
C ASN A 367 20.40 -7.79 -20.00
N LEU A 368 21.43 -7.79 -19.16
CA LEU A 368 22.82 -7.85 -19.60
C LEU A 368 23.21 -9.25 -20.16
N GLU A 369 22.54 -10.31 -19.70
CA GLU A 369 22.78 -11.67 -20.23
C GLU A 369 22.26 -11.81 -21.67
N ARG A 370 21.15 -11.15 -21.98
CA ARG A 370 20.53 -11.14 -23.32
C ARG A 370 21.01 -10.01 -24.21
N GLY A 371 21.78 -9.05 -23.67
CA GLY A 371 22.20 -7.85 -24.39
C GLY A 371 21.02 -6.96 -24.82
N THR A 372 19.97 -6.89 -24.01
CA THR A 372 18.77 -6.07 -24.29
C THR A 372 18.68 -4.89 -23.34
N ALA A 373 18.12 -3.79 -23.83
CA ALA A 373 17.79 -2.60 -23.05
C ALA A 373 16.31 -2.26 -23.20
N ASP A 374 15.76 -1.56 -22.20
CA ASP A 374 14.44 -0.95 -22.35
C ASP A 374 14.48 0.12 -23.44
N ASN A 375 13.41 0.25 -24.19
CA ASN A 375 13.30 1.21 -25.29
C ASN A 375 12.75 2.59 -24.86
N PHE A 376 12.69 2.85 -23.58
CA PHE A 376 12.26 4.11 -22.99
C PHE A 376 13.10 4.43 -21.75
N LEU A 377 13.07 5.69 -21.35
CA LEU A 377 13.56 6.18 -20.07
C LEU A 377 12.39 6.52 -19.15
N SER A 378 12.60 6.38 -17.85
CA SER A 378 11.59 6.69 -16.83
C SER A 378 12.09 7.80 -15.91
N ILE A 379 11.25 8.81 -15.70
CA ILE A 379 11.59 9.90 -14.78
C ILE A 379 11.89 9.36 -13.37
N ARG A 380 11.20 8.33 -12.93
CA ARG A 380 11.43 7.70 -11.63
C ARG A 380 12.82 7.05 -11.56
N ARG A 381 13.18 6.17 -12.51
CA ARG A 381 14.45 5.44 -12.48
C ARG A 381 15.65 6.40 -12.55
N GLN A 382 15.57 7.42 -13.42
CA GLN A 382 16.60 8.46 -13.52
C GLN A 382 16.72 9.24 -12.21
N SER A 383 15.60 9.66 -11.63
CA SER A 383 15.56 10.39 -10.36
C SER A 383 16.17 9.61 -9.20
N GLU A 384 15.87 8.32 -9.11
CA GLU A 384 16.41 7.44 -8.07
C GLU A 384 17.90 7.17 -8.26
N GLY A 385 18.37 7.10 -9.50
CA GLY A 385 19.81 7.06 -9.81
C GLY A 385 20.54 8.33 -9.37
N VAL A 386 20.00 9.50 -9.70
CA VAL A 386 20.55 10.80 -9.25
C VAL A 386 20.54 10.92 -7.74
N TYR A 387 19.44 10.54 -7.09
CA TYR A 387 19.33 10.48 -5.63
C TYR A 387 20.48 9.66 -5.00
N ALA A 388 20.70 8.46 -5.50
CA ALA A 388 21.73 7.55 -4.98
C ALA A 388 23.14 8.16 -5.13
N ILE A 389 23.46 8.68 -6.29
CA ILE A 389 24.78 9.27 -6.57
C ILE A 389 24.99 10.57 -5.79
N LEU A 390 24.01 11.47 -5.69
CA LEU A 390 24.17 12.70 -4.90
C LEU A 390 24.36 12.40 -3.42
N THR A 391 23.68 11.36 -2.90
CA THR A 391 23.85 10.91 -1.50
C THR A 391 25.27 10.39 -1.27
N TRP A 392 25.77 9.54 -2.17
CA TRP A 392 27.15 9.06 -2.13
C TRP A 392 28.18 10.17 -2.28
N LEU A 393 27.99 11.10 -3.22
CA LEU A 393 28.89 12.23 -3.45
C LEU A 393 28.98 13.17 -2.21
N ASP A 394 27.87 13.41 -1.52
CA ASP A 394 27.89 14.19 -0.27
C ASP A 394 28.65 13.44 0.83
N TYR A 395 28.42 12.10 0.95
CA TYR A 395 29.15 11.24 1.87
C TYR A 395 30.68 11.28 1.60
N GLU A 396 31.10 11.15 0.34
CA GLU A 396 32.51 11.23 -0.05
C GLU A 396 33.12 12.61 0.21
N ARG A 397 32.37 13.67 -0.10
CA ARG A 397 32.81 15.05 0.12
C ARG A 397 33.04 15.34 1.60
N ARG A 398 32.20 14.83 2.48
CA ARG A 398 32.38 14.92 3.96
C ARG A 398 33.63 14.19 4.45
N ARG A 399 34.08 13.20 3.71
CA ARG A 399 35.33 12.47 3.95
C ARG A 399 36.55 13.10 3.25
N GLY A 400 36.37 14.20 2.55
CA GLY A 400 37.43 14.91 1.85
C GLY A 400 37.70 14.44 0.41
N ALA A 401 36.97 13.46 -0.10
CA ALA A 401 37.06 12.96 -1.46
C ALA A 401 36.19 13.77 -2.43
N ARG A 402 36.61 13.86 -3.68
CA ARG A 402 35.87 14.54 -4.78
C ARG A 402 35.88 13.69 -6.02
N HIS A 403 34.75 13.70 -6.74
CA HIS A 403 34.54 12.93 -7.95
C HIS A 403 33.99 13.83 -9.07
N PRO A 404 34.86 14.65 -9.70
CA PRO A 404 34.45 15.70 -10.67
C PRO A 404 33.71 15.13 -11.88
N GLU A 405 34.05 13.92 -12.32
CA GLU A 405 33.39 13.26 -13.44
C GLU A 405 31.93 12.90 -13.08
N TRP A 406 31.69 12.38 -11.88
CA TRP A 406 30.34 12.16 -11.37
C TRP A 406 29.57 13.47 -11.15
N ASP A 407 30.21 14.51 -10.63
CA ASP A 407 29.62 15.85 -10.52
C ASP A 407 29.14 16.36 -11.90
N ALA A 408 29.96 16.17 -12.96
CA ALA A 408 29.59 16.55 -14.31
C ALA A 408 28.40 15.74 -14.86
N ARG A 409 28.41 14.42 -14.66
CA ARG A 409 27.28 13.54 -15.06
C ARG A 409 25.98 13.93 -14.37
N MET A 410 26.02 14.17 -13.05
CA MET A 410 24.82 14.55 -12.29
C MET A 410 24.26 15.91 -12.73
N ARG A 411 25.14 16.90 -12.99
CA ARG A 411 24.69 18.18 -13.56
C ARG A 411 24.01 18.00 -14.91
N HIS A 412 24.58 17.16 -15.79
CA HIS A 412 24.02 16.91 -17.10
C HIS A 412 22.59 16.30 -16.99
N ILE A 413 22.39 15.28 -16.15
CA ILE A 413 21.06 14.68 -15.97
C ILE A 413 20.09 15.70 -15.35
N LEU A 414 20.51 16.47 -14.33
CA LEU A 414 19.65 17.48 -13.72
C LEU A 414 19.26 18.59 -14.73
N ASP A 415 20.20 19.05 -15.57
CA ASP A 415 19.89 20.01 -16.62
C ASP A 415 18.94 19.41 -17.68
N SER A 416 19.07 18.14 -18.02
CA SER A 416 18.15 17.41 -18.89
C SER A 416 16.77 17.26 -18.27
N MET A 417 16.69 17.06 -16.94
CA MET A 417 15.41 17.07 -16.22
C MET A 417 14.73 18.45 -16.29
N LEU A 418 15.49 19.56 -16.20
CA LEU A 418 14.91 20.90 -16.40
C LEU A 418 14.28 21.05 -17.79
N ALA A 419 14.93 20.50 -18.82
CA ALA A 419 14.42 20.55 -20.20
C ALA A 419 13.20 19.64 -20.42
N LEU A 420 13.04 18.58 -19.61
CA LEU A 420 11.93 17.64 -19.68
C LEU A 420 10.68 18.13 -18.92
N GLN A 421 10.83 19.07 -17.99
CA GLN A 421 9.74 19.56 -17.16
C GLN A 421 8.67 20.29 -17.99
N ASN A 422 7.40 19.92 -17.80
CA ASN A 422 6.27 20.60 -18.40
C ASN A 422 6.06 21.99 -17.81
N GLU A 423 5.36 22.87 -18.52
CA GLU A 423 5.04 24.24 -18.08
C GLU A 423 4.27 24.30 -16.76
N ASP A 424 3.42 23.29 -16.46
CA ASP A 424 2.69 23.16 -15.21
C ASP A 424 3.55 22.63 -14.03
N GLY A 425 4.81 22.28 -14.29
CA GLY A 425 5.74 21.76 -13.30
C GLY A 425 5.79 20.24 -13.19
N SER A 426 4.92 19.53 -13.87
CA SER A 426 4.90 18.07 -13.90
C SER A 426 6.01 17.47 -14.79
N PHE A 427 6.20 16.16 -14.67
CA PHE A 427 7.08 15.38 -15.51
C PHE A 427 6.34 14.24 -16.18
N PRO A 428 6.65 13.86 -17.44
CA PRO A 428 6.10 12.67 -18.06
C PRO A 428 6.68 11.42 -17.39
N ARG A 429 5.88 10.35 -17.26
CA ARG A 429 6.32 9.09 -16.66
C ARG A 429 7.42 8.41 -17.45
N LYS A 430 7.26 8.36 -18.80
CA LYS A 430 8.24 7.76 -19.72
C LYS A 430 8.53 8.68 -20.90
N TYR A 431 9.77 8.67 -21.36
CA TYR A 431 10.25 9.51 -22.45
C TYR A 431 11.40 8.82 -23.20
N ASP A 432 11.76 9.34 -24.34
CA ASP A 432 12.94 8.91 -25.09
C ASP A 432 14.18 9.76 -24.74
N GLY A 433 15.36 9.37 -25.24
CA GLY A 433 16.60 10.09 -25.01
C GLY A 433 16.60 11.55 -25.51
N LYS A 434 15.63 11.92 -26.36
CA LYS A 434 15.46 13.27 -26.92
C LYS A 434 14.37 14.08 -26.23
N HIS A 435 13.96 13.69 -25.03
CA HIS A 435 12.91 14.31 -24.21
C HIS A 435 11.49 14.23 -24.80
N GLN A 436 11.22 13.34 -25.78
CA GLN A 436 9.87 13.16 -26.30
C GLN A 436 9.08 12.24 -25.36
N SER A 437 7.91 12.69 -24.92
CA SER A 437 7.05 11.90 -24.05
C SER A 437 6.54 10.66 -24.76
N ILE A 438 6.76 9.49 -24.16
CA ILE A 438 6.19 8.19 -24.54
C ILE A 438 4.95 7.89 -23.70
N ASP A 439 4.98 8.25 -22.43
CA ASP A 439 3.88 8.14 -21.50
C ASP A 439 3.74 9.44 -20.70
N ALA A 440 2.71 10.18 -21.04
CA ALA A 440 2.46 11.51 -20.48
C ALA A 440 1.81 11.51 -19.09
N SER A 441 1.65 10.33 -18.43
CA SER A 441 1.17 10.28 -17.04
C SER A 441 2.08 11.12 -16.14
N LYS A 442 1.48 11.95 -15.29
CA LYS A 442 2.17 12.93 -14.45
C LYS A 442 2.37 12.47 -13.00
N GLY A 443 1.84 11.29 -12.65
CA GLY A 443 1.83 10.78 -11.28
C GLY A 443 3.20 10.46 -10.70
N SER A 444 4.24 10.26 -11.55
CA SER A 444 5.63 10.06 -11.11
C SER A 444 6.39 11.38 -10.81
N THR A 445 5.76 12.54 -10.98
CA THR A 445 6.36 13.86 -10.70
C THR A 445 6.98 13.98 -9.30
N PRO A 446 6.41 13.42 -8.22
CA PRO A 446 7.01 13.51 -6.88
C PRO A 446 8.43 12.94 -6.83
N SER A 447 8.72 11.86 -7.55
CA SER A 447 10.06 11.26 -7.57
C SER A 447 11.12 12.19 -8.17
N ALA A 448 10.74 13.01 -9.16
CA ALA A 448 11.63 13.98 -9.81
C ALA A 448 11.96 15.20 -8.93
N THR A 449 11.07 15.55 -8.01
CA THR A 449 11.27 16.70 -7.11
C THR A 449 12.45 16.47 -6.16
N LEU A 450 12.66 15.25 -5.70
CA LEU A 450 13.73 14.90 -4.75
C LEU A 450 15.13 15.27 -5.27
N PRO A 451 15.59 14.73 -6.42
CA PRO A 451 16.92 15.02 -6.93
C PRO A 451 17.10 16.49 -7.32
N LEU A 452 16.04 17.23 -7.68
CA LEU A 452 16.12 18.67 -7.94
C LEU A 452 16.43 19.44 -6.65
N VAL A 453 15.77 19.13 -5.53
CA VAL A 453 16.08 19.72 -4.22
C VAL A 453 17.50 19.38 -3.78
N MET A 454 17.90 18.11 -3.94
CA MET A 454 19.25 17.64 -3.61
C MET A 454 20.31 18.30 -4.50
N GLY A 455 20.03 18.43 -5.79
CA GLY A 455 20.92 19.12 -6.75
C GLY A 455 21.14 20.58 -6.37
N TYR A 456 20.08 21.29 -5.98
CA TYR A 456 20.23 22.64 -5.43
C TYR A 456 21.10 22.66 -4.18
N ARG A 457 20.85 21.76 -3.22
CA ARG A 457 21.62 21.69 -1.98
C ARG A 457 23.11 21.41 -2.25
N TYR A 458 23.41 20.49 -3.18
CA TYR A 458 24.75 20.01 -3.48
C TYR A 458 25.52 21.01 -4.38
N PHE A 459 24.93 21.47 -5.48
CA PHE A 459 25.57 22.32 -6.49
C PHE A 459 25.37 23.82 -6.29
N LYS A 460 24.42 24.25 -5.45
CA LYS A 460 24.02 25.65 -5.22
C LYS A 460 23.46 26.34 -6.48
N ASP A 461 22.99 25.58 -7.46
CA ASP A 461 22.34 26.08 -8.65
C ASP A 461 20.87 26.35 -8.40
N LYS A 462 20.45 27.62 -8.45
CA LYS A 462 19.08 28.05 -8.17
C LYS A 462 18.06 27.51 -9.16
N ARG A 463 18.46 27.18 -10.40
CA ARG A 463 17.55 26.64 -11.42
C ARG A 463 16.88 25.35 -10.92
N TYR A 464 17.63 24.51 -10.21
CA TYR A 464 17.08 23.25 -9.64
C TYR A 464 16.04 23.54 -8.55
N LEU A 465 16.24 24.54 -7.69
CA LEU A 465 15.26 24.91 -6.69
C LEU A 465 13.99 25.53 -7.32
N GLU A 466 14.14 26.34 -8.37
CA GLU A 466 13.03 26.92 -9.10
C GLU A 466 12.18 25.83 -9.77
N SER A 467 12.81 24.85 -10.40
CA SER A 467 12.16 23.67 -10.96
C SER A 467 11.47 22.83 -9.88
N ALA A 468 12.13 22.58 -8.74
CA ALA A 468 11.52 21.87 -7.62
C ALA A 468 10.29 22.60 -7.06
N ARG A 469 10.33 23.93 -6.98
CA ARG A 469 9.16 24.74 -6.55
C ARG A 469 8.03 24.69 -7.57
N LEU A 470 8.34 24.69 -8.87
CA LEU A 470 7.33 24.54 -9.93
C LEU A 470 6.67 23.16 -9.83
N SER A 471 7.46 22.10 -9.65
CA SER A 471 6.98 20.76 -9.39
C SER A 471 6.10 20.69 -8.11
N ALA A 472 6.56 21.33 -7.02
CA ALA A 472 5.78 21.38 -5.78
C ALA A 472 4.39 22.03 -5.94
N ARG A 473 4.29 23.09 -6.75
CA ARG A 473 2.98 23.68 -7.06
C ARG A 473 2.06 22.73 -7.81
N TYR A 474 2.60 21.97 -8.76
CA TYR A 474 1.83 20.91 -9.42
C TYR A 474 1.38 19.85 -8.41
N LEU A 475 2.29 19.37 -7.55
CA LEU A 475 1.95 18.38 -6.53
C LEU A 475 0.87 18.89 -5.58
N GLU A 476 0.95 20.14 -5.14
CA GLU A 476 -0.06 20.75 -4.28
C GLU A 476 -1.42 20.80 -4.96
N ASN A 477 -1.49 21.36 -6.19
CA ASN A 477 -2.76 21.68 -6.84
C ASN A 477 -3.44 20.46 -7.46
N ASP A 478 -2.67 19.53 -7.98
CA ASP A 478 -3.19 18.43 -8.80
C ASP A 478 -3.10 17.05 -8.14
N ILE A 479 -2.28 16.90 -7.10
CA ILE A 479 -2.09 15.65 -6.38
C ILE A 479 -2.60 15.76 -4.93
N ILE A 480 -1.94 16.60 -4.11
CA ILE A 480 -2.15 16.60 -2.64
C ILE A 480 -3.53 17.18 -2.27
N ASN A 481 -3.91 18.33 -2.83
CA ASN A 481 -5.20 18.93 -2.55
C ASN A 481 -6.38 18.11 -3.07
N LYS A 482 -6.17 17.33 -4.12
CA LYS A 482 -7.17 16.42 -4.68
C LYS A 482 -7.12 15.02 -4.04
N ALA A 483 -6.08 14.72 -3.24
CA ALA A 483 -5.76 13.38 -2.75
C ALA A 483 -5.71 12.34 -3.88
N ASP A 484 -5.22 12.71 -5.07
CA ASP A 484 -5.17 11.91 -6.29
C ASP A 484 -3.73 11.45 -6.57
N TYR A 485 -3.28 10.43 -5.83
CA TYR A 485 -1.93 9.90 -5.91
C TYR A 485 -1.89 8.65 -6.78
N PHE A 486 -1.20 8.71 -7.92
CA PHE A 486 -1.26 7.68 -8.94
C PHE A 486 0.06 7.50 -9.71
N SER A 487 0.19 6.37 -10.40
CA SER A 487 1.20 6.12 -11.44
C SER A 487 2.66 6.31 -11.03
N SER A 488 3.04 6.07 -9.77
CA SER A 488 4.44 6.04 -9.39
C SER A 488 5.12 4.73 -9.78
N THR A 489 4.38 3.62 -9.70
CA THR A 489 4.83 2.35 -10.28
C THR A 489 4.89 2.45 -11.80
N LEU A 490 5.87 1.79 -12.44
CA LEU A 490 6.08 1.90 -13.89
C LEU A 490 5.06 1.13 -14.72
N ASP A 491 4.32 0.24 -14.12
CA ASP A 491 3.42 -0.73 -14.73
C ASP A 491 1.94 -0.52 -14.36
N ALA A 492 1.63 0.45 -13.50
CA ALA A 492 0.26 0.78 -13.08
C ALA A 492 -0.08 2.25 -13.33
N ASN A 493 -1.36 2.55 -13.56
CA ASN A 493 -1.90 3.90 -13.68
C ASN A 493 -2.88 4.26 -12.56
N CYS A 494 -3.23 3.31 -11.71
CA CYS A 494 -4.18 3.46 -10.62
C CYS A 494 -3.59 4.23 -9.44
N GLU A 495 -4.40 4.42 -8.43
CA GLU A 495 -4.03 4.95 -7.12
C GLU A 495 -2.95 4.07 -6.48
N ASP A 496 -1.96 4.70 -5.82
CA ASP A 496 -0.66 4.10 -5.57
C ASP A 496 -0.03 4.68 -4.31
N LYS A 497 0.36 3.79 -3.38
CA LYS A 497 1.07 4.14 -2.14
C LYS A 497 2.38 4.87 -2.40
N GLU A 498 3.13 4.41 -3.39
CA GLU A 498 4.46 4.96 -3.66
C GLU A 498 4.39 6.41 -4.16
N ALA A 499 3.32 6.77 -4.91
CA ALA A 499 3.08 8.15 -5.33
C ALA A 499 2.85 9.06 -4.12
N ALA A 500 2.06 8.61 -3.14
CA ALA A 500 1.80 9.38 -1.92
C ALA A 500 3.06 9.49 -1.04
N LEU A 501 3.83 8.41 -0.93
CA LEU A 501 5.09 8.39 -0.19
C LEU A 501 6.11 9.35 -0.81
N TYR A 502 6.30 9.32 -2.12
CA TYR A 502 7.20 10.26 -2.80
C TYR A 502 6.71 11.70 -2.69
N ALA A 503 5.40 11.97 -2.71
CA ALA A 503 4.87 13.31 -2.51
C ALA A 503 5.20 13.83 -1.10
N SER A 504 5.00 13.02 -0.06
CA SER A 504 5.36 13.40 1.31
C SER A 504 6.87 13.64 1.46
N THR A 505 7.69 12.76 0.87
CA THR A 505 9.16 12.90 0.89
C THR A 505 9.63 14.15 0.14
N ALA A 506 9.05 14.46 -1.04
CA ALA A 506 9.37 15.64 -1.81
C ALA A 506 9.08 16.94 -1.04
N MET A 507 7.91 17.02 -0.40
CA MET A 507 7.55 18.15 0.44
C MET A 507 8.45 18.27 1.67
N TYR A 508 8.79 17.14 2.30
CA TYR A 508 9.74 17.11 3.41
C TYR A 508 11.12 17.65 3.00
N TYR A 509 11.65 17.26 1.83
CA TYR A 509 12.95 17.74 1.35
C TYR A 509 12.97 19.25 1.09
N LEU A 510 11.87 19.81 0.57
CA LEU A 510 11.73 21.26 0.39
C LEU A 510 11.83 22.04 1.71
N THR A 511 11.45 21.43 2.84
CA THR A 511 11.57 22.10 4.15
C THR A 511 13.02 22.38 4.58
N PHE A 512 13.99 21.63 4.06
CA PHE A 512 15.41 21.85 4.37
C PHE A 512 16.03 23.03 3.63
N VAL A 513 15.45 23.41 2.49
CA VAL A 513 15.99 24.47 1.61
C VAL A 513 15.15 25.74 1.62
N THR A 514 14.07 25.77 2.39
CA THR A 514 13.15 26.90 2.56
C THR A 514 13.09 27.36 4.02
N LYS A 515 12.44 28.51 4.30
CA LYS A 515 12.37 29.13 5.63
C LYS A 515 11.01 29.77 5.87
N GLY A 516 10.69 30.02 7.16
CA GLY A 516 9.49 30.74 7.58
C GLY A 516 8.22 30.12 7.01
N LYS A 517 7.30 30.92 6.53
CA LYS A 517 5.99 30.48 6.02
C LYS A 517 6.07 29.47 4.88
N GLU A 518 7.08 29.58 3.99
CA GLU A 518 7.27 28.62 2.91
C GLU A 518 7.63 27.22 3.45
N ARG A 519 8.48 27.17 4.48
CA ARG A 519 8.81 25.91 5.16
C ARG A 519 7.60 25.30 5.87
N GLU A 520 6.83 26.13 6.57
CA GLU A 520 5.60 25.70 7.26
C GLU A 520 4.57 25.15 6.26
N HIS A 521 4.43 25.82 5.11
CA HIS A 521 3.55 25.39 4.03
C HIS A 521 3.95 23.99 3.48
N TYR A 522 5.23 23.79 3.16
CA TYR A 522 5.70 22.47 2.69
C TYR A 522 5.58 21.39 3.76
N MET A 523 5.74 21.74 5.05
CA MET A 523 5.51 20.79 6.12
C MET A 523 4.04 20.38 6.22
N ASP A 524 3.11 21.30 6.00
CA ASP A 524 1.67 20.98 5.96
C ASP A 524 1.31 20.08 4.76
N MET A 525 1.86 20.38 3.57
CA MET A 525 1.69 19.51 2.41
C MET A 525 2.28 18.12 2.64
N CYS A 526 3.44 18.03 3.29
CA CYS A 526 4.04 16.77 3.71
C CYS A 526 3.09 15.98 4.62
N ARG A 527 2.51 16.63 5.64
CA ARG A 527 1.55 16.00 6.56
C ARG A 527 0.31 15.46 5.84
N ARG A 528 -0.29 16.24 4.93
CA ARG A 528 -1.46 15.81 4.14
C ARG A 528 -1.13 14.58 3.28
N ALA A 529 0.02 14.59 2.59
CA ALA A 529 0.46 13.44 1.81
C ALA A 529 0.80 12.23 2.69
N ALA A 530 1.36 12.46 3.90
CA ALA A 530 1.67 11.41 4.84
C ALA A 530 0.40 10.70 5.35
N TYR A 531 -0.68 11.39 5.66
CA TYR A 531 -1.95 10.75 6.04
C TYR A 531 -2.50 9.86 4.94
N PHE A 532 -2.44 10.30 3.68
CA PHE A 532 -2.86 9.46 2.57
C PHE A 532 -1.94 8.23 2.42
N THR A 533 -0.63 8.41 2.57
CA THR A 533 0.32 7.30 2.58
C THR A 533 0.01 6.30 3.70
N LEU A 534 -0.30 6.79 4.90
CA LEU A 534 -0.67 5.98 6.06
C LEU A 534 -1.92 5.13 5.81
N SER A 535 -2.84 5.58 4.98
CA SER A 535 -4.05 4.83 4.64
C SER A 535 -3.78 3.50 3.92
N TRP A 536 -2.58 3.31 3.38
CA TRP A 536 -2.14 2.07 2.75
C TRP A 536 -1.52 1.08 3.74
N TYR A 537 -1.12 1.51 4.94
CA TYR A 537 -0.46 0.67 5.93
C TYR A 537 -1.47 0.06 6.90
N TYR A 538 -1.33 -1.24 7.15
CA TYR A 538 -2.24 -1.99 8.00
C TYR A 538 -2.20 -1.50 9.45
N LEU A 539 -3.38 -1.18 9.98
CA LEU A 539 -3.60 -0.86 11.39
C LEU A 539 -4.04 -2.07 12.22
N TRP A 540 -4.14 -3.24 11.61
CA TRP A 540 -4.61 -4.47 12.24
C TRP A 540 -3.88 -5.69 11.72
N ASP A 541 -4.03 -6.81 12.41
CA ASP A 541 -3.46 -8.09 11.99
C ASP A 541 -4.49 -8.88 11.19
N VAL A 542 -4.20 -9.09 9.94
CA VAL A 542 -4.95 -10.00 9.08
C VAL A 542 -4.82 -11.43 9.62
N PRO A 543 -5.91 -12.20 9.75
CA PRO A 543 -5.86 -13.55 10.27
C PRO A 543 -5.33 -14.52 9.21
N PHE A 544 -4.09 -14.92 9.35
CA PHE A 544 -3.49 -15.98 8.53
C PHE A 544 -3.73 -17.34 9.15
N SER A 545 -4.06 -18.34 8.32
CA SER A 545 -4.32 -19.72 8.77
C SER A 545 -3.02 -20.51 8.89
N GLN A 546 -3.02 -21.53 9.77
CA GLN A 546 -1.99 -22.57 9.76
C GLN A 546 -1.94 -23.25 8.38
N GLY A 547 -0.73 -23.64 7.94
CA GLY A 547 -0.49 -24.17 6.61
C GLY A 547 -0.26 -23.11 5.54
N GLN A 548 -0.55 -21.84 5.84
CA GLN A 548 -0.03 -20.69 5.10
C GLN A 548 1.31 -20.29 5.71
N MET A 549 2.28 -19.95 4.90
CA MET A 549 3.62 -19.56 5.38
C MET A 549 3.53 -18.42 6.42
N LEU A 550 2.74 -17.40 6.16
CA LEU A 550 2.59 -16.26 7.06
C LEU A 550 1.89 -16.64 8.38
N GLY A 551 0.95 -17.59 8.34
CA GLY A 551 0.32 -18.15 9.53
C GLY A 551 1.29 -19.00 10.35
N ASP A 552 2.09 -19.83 9.67
CA ASP A 552 3.06 -20.73 10.31
C ASP A 552 4.18 -19.97 11.03
N VAL A 553 4.56 -18.80 10.54
CA VAL A 553 5.57 -17.92 11.18
C VAL A 553 4.95 -16.89 12.15
N GLY A 554 3.63 -16.89 12.33
CA GLY A 554 2.95 -15.96 13.22
C GLY A 554 3.02 -14.50 12.77
N PHE A 555 3.07 -14.26 11.47
CA PHE A 555 3.22 -12.94 10.87
C PHE A 555 2.14 -11.96 11.33
N LYS A 556 2.56 -10.73 11.63
CA LYS A 556 1.69 -9.59 11.98
C LYS A 556 1.66 -8.59 10.84
N SER A 557 0.50 -8.38 10.23
CA SER A 557 0.39 -7.49 9.06
C SER A 557 0.40 -6.00 9.42
N ARG A 558 0.08 -5.63 10.68
CA ARG A 558 0.13 -4.23 11.09
C ARG A 558 1.49 -3.60 10.82
N GLY A 559 1.51 -2.41 10.25
CA GLY A 559 2.72 -1.72 9.84
C GLY A 559 3.25 -2.09 8.44
N TRP A 560 2.73 -3.16 7.79
CA TRP A 560 3.00 -3.44 6.38
C TRP A 560 2.05 -2.65 5.49
N GLY A 561 2.42 -2.39 4.23
CA GLY A 561 1.62 -1.56 3.32
C GLY A 561 1.20 -2.27 2.04
N ASN A 562 -0.04 -2.06 1.60
CA ASN A 562 -0.46 -2.39 0.23
C ASN A 562 0.26 -1.52 -0.78
N VAL A 563 0.49 -2.03 -1.98
CA VAL A 563 1.24 -1.31 -3.04
C VAL A 563 0.33 -0.34 -3.78
N SER A 564 -0.72 -0.84 -4.41
CA SER A 564 -1.64 -0.06 -5.23
C SER A 564 -2.97 -0.78 -5.39
N VAL A 565 -3.97 -0.11 -5.96
CA VAL A 565 -5.25 -0.75 -6.31
C VAL A 565 -5.05 -1.91 -7.28
N GLU A 566 -4.14 -1.76 -8.24
CA GLU A 566 -3.84 -2.79 -9.24
C GLU A 566 -3.00 -3.93 -8.67
N ASN A 567 -1.98 -3.60 -7.87
CA ASN A 567 -1.09 -4.54 -7.19
C ASN A 567 -1.47 -4.65 -5.72
N ASN A 568 -2.59 -5.32 -5.44
CA ASN A 568 -3.11 -5.50 -4.09
C ASN A 568 -2.38 -6.64 -3.36
N HIS A 569 -1.15 -6.38 -2.96
CA HIS A 569 -0.30 -7.22 -2.10
C HIS A 569 0.47 -6.34 -1.12
N ILE A 570 1.07 -6.92 -0.09
CA ILE A 570 1.82 -6.18 0.91
C ILE A 570 3.32 -6.23 0.64
N ASP A 571 4.01 -5.14 0.98
CA ASP A 571 5.44 -4.96 0.76
C ASP A 571 6.12 -4.06 1.82
N VAL A 572 7.44 -3.92 1.67
CA VAL A 572 8.30 -3.10 2.55
C VAL A 572 8.74 -1.78 1.91
N PHE A 573 7.94 -1.19 1.03
CA PHE A 573 8.27 0.12 0.46
C PHE A 573 8.05 1.22 1.50
N ILE A 574 9.12 1.60 2.19
CA ILE A 574 9.11 2.52 3.33
C ILE A 574 10.16 3.64 3.19
N PHE A 575 11.39 3.34 2.79
CA PHE A 575 12.51 4.30 2.68
C PHE A 575 12.60 5.26 3.89
N GLU A 576 12.47 6.58 3.67
CA GLU A 576 12.54 7.60 4.72
C GLU A 576 11.22 7.81 5.49
N PHE A 577 10.14 7.13 5.10
CA PHE A 577 8.80 7.49 5.58
C PHE A 577 8.65 7.38 7.10
N ALA A 578 9.23 6.37 7.75
CA ALA A 578 9.21 6.26 9.22
C ALA A 578 9.86 7.49 9.89
N THR A 579 11.02 7.94 9.36
CA THR A 579 11.69 9.17 9.84
C THR A 579 10.82 10.41 9.61
N ILE A 580 10.14 10.51 8.46
CA ILE A 580 9.22 11.61 8.16
C ILE A 580 8.08 11.64 9.18
N LEU A 581 7.49 10.50 9.51
CA LEU A 581 6.42 10.40 10.51
C LEU A 581 6.89 10.88 11.88
N GLU A 582 8.08 10.47 12.35
CA GLU A 582 8.64 10.96 13.59
C GLU A 582 8.82 12.50 13.59
N LYS A 583 9.30 13.06 12.47
CA LYS A 583 9.48 14.52 12.34
C LYS A 583 8.13 15.25 12.33
N LEU A 584 7.13 14.74 11.63
CA LEU A 584 5.77 15.27 11.64
C LEU A 584 5.14 15.20 13.03
N GLY A 585 5.31 14.07 13.73
CA GLY A 585 4.83 13.89 15.10
C GLY A 585 5.37 14.97 16.05
N LYS A 586 6.67 15.24 15.97
CA LYS A 586 7.34 16.30 16.76
C LYS A 586 6.91 17.70 16.34
N TRP A 587 6.77 17.97 15.02
CA TRP A 587 6.42 19.27 14.50
C TRP A 587 4.99 19.70 14.86
N TYR A 588 4.03 18.76 14.78
CA TYR A 588 2.61 19.01 15.01
C TYR A 588 2.14 18.61 16.41
N ASN A 589 3.03 18.07 17.25
CA ASN A 589 2.66 17.47 18.55
C ASN A 589 1.55 16.39 18.37
N GLU A 590 1.73 15.52 17.34
CA GLU A 590 0.82 14.44 16.97
C GLU A 590 1.49 13.07 17.25
N PRO A 591 1.22 12.47 18.43
CA PRO A 591 1.94 11.27 18.87
C PRO A 591 1.70 10.06 18.01
N ARG A 592 0.52 9.93 17.37
CA ARG A 592 0.16 8.78 16.52
C ARG A 592 1.19 8.53 15.41
N PHE A 593 1.76 9.59 14.84
CA PHE A 593 2.80 9.45 13.82
C PHE A 593 4.06 8.74 14.34
N GLY A 594 4.54 9.14 15.51
CA GLY A 594 5.72 8.51 16.14
C GLY A 594 5.44 7.08 16.58
N GLU A 595 4.29 6.84 17.21
CA GLU A 595 3.85 5.52 17.62
C GLU A 595 3.76 4.56 16.42
N PHE A 596 3.13 5.00 15.34
CA PHE A 596 2.98 4.14 14.17
C PHE A 596 4.29 3.97 13.38
N ALA A 597 5.20 4.96 13.40
CA ALA A 597 6.55 4.79 12.86
C ALA A 597 7.30 3.63 13.54
N HIS A 598 7.16 3.47 14.85
CA HIS A 598 7.73 2.34 15.58
C HIS A 598 7.07 1.01 15.21
N VAL A 599 5.74 0.99 15.06
CA VAL A 599 5.01 -0.20 14.56
C VAL A 599 5.55 -0.62 13.18
N ILE A 600 5.66 0.32 12.25
CA ILE A 600 6.17 0.06 10.89
C ILE A 600 7.60 -0.50 10.97
N THR A 601 8.50 0.17 11.68
CA THR A 601 9.91 -0.20 11.72
C THR A 601 10.12 -1.61 12.27
N GLY A 602 9.44 -1.96 13.37
CA GLY A 602 9.48 -3.30 13.92
C GLY A 602 8.85 -4.34 12.99
N SER A 603 7.69 -4.02 12.45
CA SER A 603 6.92 -4.93 11.59
C SER A 603 7.68 -5.32 10.32
N MET A 604 8.35 -4.36 9.68
CA MET A 604 9.10 -4.57 8.44
C MET A 604 10.32 -5.49 8.57
N LEU A 605 10.72 -5.86 9.79
CA LEU A 605 11.85 -6.77 10.03
C LEU A 605 11.44 -8.23 10.28
N GLN A 606 10.13 -8.53 10.30
CA GLN A 606 9.64 -9.88 10.64
C GLN A 606 10.08 -10.98 9.65
N LEU A 607 10.19 -10.64 8.37
CA LEU A 607 10.51 -11.62 7.33
C LEU A 607 11.99 -11.54 6.89
N MET A 608 12.90 -11.25 7.83
CA MET A 608 14.33 -11.22 7.55
C MET A 608 14.87 -12.63 7.30
N PRO A 609 15.40 -12.93 6.10
CA PRO A 609 16.03 -14.24 5.83
C PRO A 609 17.38 -14.31 6.53
N THR A 610 17.40 -14.88 7.72
CA THR A 610 18.61 -15.00 8.56
C THR A 610 19.52 -16.17 8.15
N GLU A 611 18.95 -17.18 7.49
CA GLU A 611 19.63 -18.38 6.98
C GLU A 611 19.13 -18.71 5.58
N ASP A 612 19.92 -19.50 4.84
CA ASP A 612 19.52 -19.99 3.52
C ASP A 612 18.28 -20.89 3.64
N GLY A 613 17.31 -20.69 2.76
CA GLY A 613 16.03 -21.40 2.77
C GLY A 613 14.96 -20.83 3.69
N THR A 614 15.28 -19.81 4.48
CA THR A 614 14.25 -19.11 5.32
C THR A 614 13.18 -18.50 4.42
N PHE A 615 11.91 -18.75 4.76
CA PHE A 615 10.74 -18.30 3.96
C PHE A 615 10.74 -18.79 2.50
N ASP A 616 11.31 -19.96 2.24
CA ASP A 616 11.51 -20.53 0.88
C ASP A 616 12.40 -19.65 -0.03
N ILE A 617 13.21 -18.76 0.55
CA ILE A 617 14.20 -17.96 -0.17
C ILE A 617 15.56 -18.67 -0.08
N GLY A 618 16.16 -18.92 -1.23
CA GLY A 618 17.37 -19.75 -1.34
C GLY A 618 18.57 -19.22 -0.59
N ARG A 619 18.66 -17.91 -0.32
CA ARG A 619 19.81 -17.29 0.35
C ARG A 619 19.43 -16.29 1.41
N ALA A 620 20.18 -16.29 2.49
CA ALA A 620 20.08 -15.30 3.57
C ALA A 620 20.35 -13.87 3.06
N GLY A 621 19.65 -12.90 3.64
CA GLY A 621 19.80 -11.48 3.32
C GLY A 621 19.04 -11.00 2.07
N TYR A 622 18.44 -11.91 1.29
CA TYR A 622 17.59 -11.57 0.15
C TYR A 622 16.16 -11.36 0.60
N TYR A 623 15.84 -10.16 1.05
CA TYR A 623 14.55 -9.87 1.66
C TYR A 623 13.39 -10.07 0.66
N PRO A 624 12.26 -10.72 1.06
CA PRO A 624 11.14 -11.01 0.15
C PRO A 624 10.53 -9.74 -0.43
N GLU A 625 10.20 -9.77 -1.71
CA GLU A 625 9.64 -8.63 -2.44
C GLU A 625 8.17 -8.46 -2.15
N VAL A 626 7.40 -9.49 -2.46
CA VAL A 626 5.95 -9.48 -2.42
C VAL A 626 5.47 -10.58 -1.51
N VAL A 627 4.57 -10.22 -0.61
CA VAL A 627 3.97 -11.15 0.33
C VAL A 627 2.47 -11.16 0.10
N GLN A 628 1.91 -12.35 -0.16
CA GLN A 628 0.48 -12.49 -0.40
C GLN A 628 -0.29 -12.39 0.91
N HIS A 629 -1.47 -11.78 0.84
CA HIS A 629 -2.26 -11.48 2.00
C HIS A 629 -2.75 -12.72 2.74
N THR A 630 -3.58 -13.53 2.10
CA THR A 630 -4.35 -14.56 2.82
C THR A 630 -4.70 -15.73 1.92
N THR A 631 -5.81 -16.38 2.23
CA THR A 631 -6.35 -17.53 1.52
C THR A 631 -6.75 -17.27 0.07
N TRP A 632 -6.84 -16.02 -0.36
CA TRP A 632 -7.28 -15.71 -1.72
C TRP A 632 -6.16 -15.72 -2.77
N ASP A 633 -4.90 -15.61 -2.36
CA ASP A 633 -3.75 -15.77 -3.25
C ASP A 633 -2.59 -16.48 -2.51
N TYR A 634 -2.21 -17.64 -2.97
CA TYR A 634 -1.19 -18.48 -2.32
C TYR A 634 0.18 -18.40 -2.97
N GLY A 635 0.30 -17.59 -4.00
CA GLY A 635 1.56 -17.47 -4.71
C GLY A 635 2.05 -18.81 -5.27
N ARG A 636 3.35 -18.90 -5.42
CA ARG A 636 4.07 -19.96 -6.11
C ARG A 636 3.88 -21.37 -5.52
N ASN A 637 4.01 -21.49 -4.22
CA ASN A 637 4.07 -22.79 -3.54
C ASN A 637 2.77 -23.16 -2.79
N GLY A 638 1.70 -22.38 -2.97
CA GLY A 638 0.45 -22.57 -2.26
C GLY A 638 0.49 -22.15 -0.79
N LYS A 639 1.53 -21.41 -0.36
CA LYS A 639 1.77 -21.04 1.03
C LYS A 639 1.86 -19.55 1.30
N GLY A 640 1.79 -18.70 0.29
CA GLY A 640 1.81 -17.27 0.46
C GLY A 640 2.98 -16.53 -0.18
N PHE A 641 4.00 -17.21 -0.71
CA PHE A 641 4.98 -16.56 -1.57
C PHE A 641 4.43 -16.33 -2.96
N TYR A 642 4.80 -15.19 -3.52
CA TYR A 642 4.18 -14.65 -4.71
C TYR A 642 4.67 -15.29 -6.01
N ASN A 643 5.97 -15.29 -6.28
CA ASN A 643 6.51 -15.64 -7.59
C ASN A 643 7.72 -16.58 -7.53
N ASP A 644 7.97 -17.28 -8.65
CA ASP A 644 9.23 -17.98 -8.89
C ASP A 644 10.41 -17.02 -9.05
N ILE A 645 10.11 -15.75 -9.36
CA ILE A 645 11.07 -14.68 -9.62
C ILE A 645 10.69 -13.50 -8.74
N PHE A 646 11.67 -12.85 -8.12
CA PHE A 646 11.50 -11.71 -7.25
C PHE A 646 12.62 -10.66 -7.43
N ALA A 647 12.45 -9.48 -6.82
CA ALA A 647 13.39 -8.37 -6.92
C ALA A 647 13.85 -7.89 -5.54
N PRO A 648 14.85 -8.53 -4.91
CA PRO A 648 15.33 -8.13 -3.60
C PRO A 648 16.13 -6.82 -3.59
N GLY A 649 16.50 -6.28 -4.73
CA GLY A 649 17.30 -5.06 -4.80
C GLY A 649 16.64 -3.86 -4.14
N TRP A 650 15.35 -3.65 -4.38
CA TRP A 650 14.62 -2.53 -3.80
C TRP A 650 14.19 -2.79 -2.35
N THR A 651 13.88 -4.03 -1.97
CA THR A 651 13.50 -4.35 -0.59
C THR A 651 14.66 -4.15 0.36
N VAL A 652 15.85 -4.63 -0.03
CA VAL A 652 17.10 -4.38 0.70
C VAL A 652 17.38 -2.89 0.80
N ALA A 653 17.28 -2.13 -0.31
CA ALA A 653 17.51 -0.69 -0.32
C ALA A 653 16.50 0.08 0.55
N SER A 654 15.22 -0.30 0.52
CA SER A 654 14.16 0.32 1.31
C SER A 654 14.38 0.13 2.81
N LEU A 655 14.62 -1.11 3.23
CA LEU A 655 14.91 -1.42 4.63
C LEU A 655 16.23 -0.78 5.08
N TRP A 656 17.25 -0.78 4.24
CA TRP A 656 18.52 -0.14 4.55
C TRP A 656 18.37 1.36 4.81
N GLN A 657 17.56 2.03 4.01
CA GLN A 657 17.27 3.45 4.17
C GLN A 657 16.44 3.69 5.46
N MET A 658 15.43 2.88 5.75
CA MET A 658 14.68 2.93 7.00
C MET A 658 15.59 2.78 8.22
N LEU A 659 16.57 1.87 8.15
CA LEU A 659 17.56 1.62 9.19
C LEU A 659 18.70 2.67 9.22
N SER A 660 18.62 3.71 8.41
CA SER A 660 19.60 4.82 8.33
C SER A 660 18.90 6.18 8.49
N PRO A 661 18.20 6.43 9.63
CA PRO A 661 17.30 7.59 9.78
C PRO A 661 18.01 8.95 9.69
N ASP A 662 19.31 9.02 10.05
CA ASP A 662 20.08 10.26 10.04
C ASP A 662 20.62 10.67 8.65
N ARG A 663 20.46 9.80 7.63
CA ARG A 663 21.09 10.01 6.30
C ARG A 663 20.59 11.29 5.63
N VAL A 664 19.27 11.54 5.69
CA VAL A 664 18.65 12.73 5.09
C VAL A 664 19.08 14.01 5.83
N ASP A 665 18.98 14.02 7.15
CA ASP A 665 19.43 15.15 7.98
C ASP A 665 20.93 15.45 7.75
N THR A 666 21.75 14.43 7.62
CA THR A 666 23.17 14.53 7.30
C THR A 666 23.38 15.20 5.95
N PHE A 667 22.70 14.73 4.89
CA PHE A 667 22.81 15.30 3.55
C PHE A 667 22.49 16.81 3.53
N PHE A 668 21.42 17.22 4.24
CA PHE A 668 21.00 18.63 4.27
C PHE A 668 21.74 19.49 5.33
N SER A 669 22.49 18.90 6.25
CA SER A 669 23.26 19.65 7.23
C SER A 669 24.38 20.47 6.55
N LYS A 670 24.85 21.53 7.21
CA LYS A 670 26.05 22.26 6.73
C LYS A 670 27.27 21.35 6.82
N MET A 671 28.10 21.39 5.81
CA MET A 671 29.43 20.81 5.85
C MET A 671 30.36 21.64 6.71
#